data_6570263d8e7fb762bf34a2bd51e538d7
#
_entry.id   6570263d8e7fb762bf34a2bd51e538d7
#
_cell.length_a   1.000
_cell.length_b   1.000
_cell.length_c   1.000
_cell.angle_alpha   90.00
_cell.angle_beta   90.00
_cell.angle_gamma   90.00
#
_symmetry.space_group_name_H-M   'P 1'
#
loop_
_entity.id
_entity.type
_entity.pdbx_description
1 polymer ?
#
loop_
_entity_poly.entity_id
_entity_poly.type
_entity_poly.pdbx_seq_one_letter_code
_entity_poly.pdbx_strand_id
1 'polypeptide(L)'
;MADFDKESFKKDVINNVKNLFRKTIDEATQEQVFQAVSYAVKDHIIDRWIATQKAYEEKNAKTVYYLSMEFLMGRALGNNMINLTCYEQVKEALAELGFDLNVIEDQEPDAALGNGGLGRLAACFLDSLATLNYPAYGCGIRYRYGMFKQAIENGYQIEKPDNWLKNGNPFEVKRPEYEVEVKFGGYVATECREGKNYFVHKDYQAVRAIPYDLPIIGYGNNVVNTLRIWDAEPVQEFNLNSFDKGEYQNAVEQANLARNIVEVLYPNDNHYSGKELRLKQQYFFVSASVQRAILKFKENNADIHDLPNKVTFQLNDTHPTVTVAELMRILVDEENLEWDDAWNITCRTCAYTNHTIMAEALEKWPIDLFQKLLPRVYQIVDEINRRFVLKIEDMYPGNQDKVRSMAILYDGQVKMAHLAIAGSYSVNGVAKLHTEILKKRELRDFYEMRPEQFNNKTNGITQRRFLLHANPLLADWATKKVGDGWITDLPVLEGLKKYATDKKAQKEFMDIKYKNKVRLAEYIKEHNGIDVDPNSIFDVQVKRLHEYKRQQLNILHVMHLYNELKANPDMDFEPTTFIFGAKAAAGYKTAKLTIKLINSVADVINNDKSIKGKIKVVFIENYRVSNAEIIFAAADVSEQISTASREASGTGNMKFMLNGAVTLGTMDGANVEIVEEVGKENAFIFGLSAEEVMKYEKDGGYYPMDIYNSNPKVKKVLDQLVDGTYSNGDKELFRDLYDSLVMKDVYFTLKDFDSYADAQKRVNKAYKDKANWAKMVMLNTACAGKFSSDRTIEEYAQEIWKLEKVEVTL
;
A
#
# COMPACT_ATOMS: atom_id res chain seq x y z
N MET A 1 26.57 -18.66 5.34
CA MET A 1 26.76 -17.26 5.69
C MET A 1 28.00 -17.10 6.52
N ALA A 2 28.72 -15.96 6.41
CA ALA A 2 29.78 -15.67 7.35
C ALA A 2 29.18 -15.65 8.76
N ASP A 3 29.84 -16.32 9.72
CA ASP A 3 29.38 -16.39 11.10
C ASP A 3 29.23 -14.97 11.66
N PHE A 4 28.03 -14.65 12.18
CA PHE A 4 27.79 -13.39 12.87
C PHE A 4 28.61 -13.37 14.17
N ASP A 5 29.62 -12.49 14.26
CA ASP A 5 30.45 -12.36 15.45
C ASP A 5 29.79 -11.43 16.48
N LYS A 6 29.16 -12.02 17.47
CA LYS A 6 28.46 -11.32 18.56
C LYS A 6 29.39 -10.37 19.33
N GLU A 7 30.63 -10.76 19.59
CA GLU A 7 31.56 -9.92 20.32
C GLU A 7 32.04 -8.72 19.52
N SER A 8 32.28 -8.90 18.23
CA SER A 8 32.57 -7.79 17.32
C SER A 8 31.38 -6.83 17.25
N PHE A 9 30.18 -7.36 17.09
CA PHE A 9 28.95 -6.56 17.02
C PHE A 9 28.73 -5.71 18.28
N LYS A 10 28.93 -6.26 19.47
CA LYS A 10 28.86 -5.47 20.74
C LYS A 10 29.85 -4.32 20.75
N LYS A 11 31.07 -4.55 20.28
CA LYS A 11 32.11 -3.50 20.19
C LYS A 11 31.68 -2.41 19.20
N ASP A 12 31.09 -2.78 18.07
CA ASP A 12 30.64 -1.84 17.06
C ASP A 12 29.49 -0.98 17.60
N VAL A 13 28.54 -1.55 18.33
CA VAL A 13 27.47 -0.80 19.01
C VAL A 13 28.04 0.21 20.01
N ILE A 14 28.97 -0.21 20.86
CA ILE A 14 29.63 0.67 21.85
C ILE A 14 30.40 1.79 21.15
N ASN A 15 31.15 1.47 20.09
CA ASN A 15 31.90 2.44 19.31
C ASN A 15 30.97 3.43 18.57
N ASN A 16 29.86 2.96 18.06
CA ASN A 16 28.86 3.82 17.40
C ASN A 16 28.24 4.80 18.41
N VAL A 17 27.90 4.35 19.62
CA VAL A 17 27.42 5.26 20.68
C VAL A 17 28.46 6.34 20.97
N LYS A 18 29.72 5.93 21.13
CA LYS A 18 30.82 6.85 21.43
C LYS A 18 31.03 7.87 20.30
N ASN A 19 31.09 7.40 19.07
CA ASN A 19 31.44 8.23 17.91
C ASN A 19 30.29 9.15 17.45
N LEU A 20 29.05 8.67 17.48
CA LEU A 20 27.89 9.43 17.05
C LEU A 20 27.41 10.43 18.12
N PHE A 21 27.48 10.03 19.40
CA PHE A 21 26.84 10.78 20.48
C PHE A 21 27.81 11.28 21.56
N ARG A 22 29.07 10.90 21.47
CA ARG A 22 30.09 11.27 22.48
C ARG A 22 29.71 10.87 23.91
N LYS A 23 29.18 9.65 24.05
CA LYS A 23 28.70 9.06 25.31
C LYS A 23 29.27 7.66 25.51
N THR A 24 29.24 7.20 26.75
CA THR A 24 29.35 5.77 27.04
C THR A 24 28.02 5.06 26.80
N ILE A 25 28.04 3.73 26.69
CA ILE A 25 26.82 2.95 26.44
C ILE A 25 25.80 3.11 27.58
N ASP A 26 26.25 3.24 28.83
CA ASP A 26 25.41 3.42 30.02
C ASP A 26 24.75 4.79 30.11
N GLU A 27 25.31 5.79 29.42
CA GLU A 27 24.74 7.15 29.33
C GLU A 27 23.82 7.35 28.15
N ALA A 28 23.78 6.40 27.21
CA ALA A 28 23.02 6.51 25.99
C ALA A 28 21.51 6.36 26.24
N THR A 29 20.71 7.18 25.55
CA THR A 29 19.26 6.97 25.52
C THR A 29 18.90 5.75 24.64
N GLN A 30 17.74 5.17 24.84
CA GLN A 30 17.27 4.05 24.03
C GLN A 30 17.27 4.39 22.53
N GLU A 31 16.90 5.61 22.17
CA GLU A 31 16.94 6.09 20.80
C GLU A 31 18.39 6.14 20.24
N GLN A 32 19.34 6.60 21.05
CA GLN A 32 20.75 6.60 20.64
C GLN A 32 21.31 5.19 20.49
N VAL A 33 20.88 4.26 21.35
CA VAL A 33 21.21 2.83 21.20
C VAL A 33 20.59 2.26 19.94
N PHE A 34 19.33 2.59 19.61
CA PHE A 34 18.69 2.21 18.36
C PHE A 34 19.53 2.66 17.15
N GLN A 35 19.98 3.91 17.14
CA GLN A 35 20.83 4.44 16.05
C GLN A 35 22.14 3.64 15.97
N ALA A 36 22.81 3.41 17.09
CA ALA A 36 24.08 2.69 17.14
C ALA A 36 23.96 1.24 16.67
N VAL A 37 22.89 0.55 17.08
CA VAL A 37 22.56 -0.82 16.64
C VAL A 37 22.28 -0.85 15.15
N SER A 38 21.49 0.11 14.65
CA SER A 38 21.14 0.20 13.24
C SER A 38 22.38 0.40 12.36
N TYR A 39 23.33 1.24 12.77
CA TYR A 39 24.59 1.40 12.04
C TYR A 39 25.44 0.12 12.09
N ALA A 40 25.52 -0.57 13.23
CA ALA A 40 26.23 -1.84 13.32
C ALA A 40 25.62 -2.92 12.42
N VAL A 41 24.28 -3.01 12.35
CA VAL A 41 23.57 -3.89 11.41
C VAL A 41 23.85 -3.49 9.95
N LYS A 42 23.87 -2.19 9.67
CA LYS A 42 24.14 -1.66 8.32
C LYS A 42 25.53 -2.06 7.82
N ASP A 43 26.53 -2.13 8.67
CA ASP A 43 27.88 -2.56 8.30
C ASP A 43 27.87 -3.97 7.70
N HIS A 44 27.06 -4.88 8.24
CA HIS A 44 26.85 -6.22 7.68
C HIS A 44 26.06 -6.22 6.36
N ILE A 45 25.33 -5.15 6.06
CA ILE A 45 24.56 -5.00 4.80
C ILE A 45 25.45 -4.47 3.68
N ILE A 46 26.33 -3.54 3.96
CA ILE A 46 27.07 -2.77 2.94
C ILE A 46 27.90 -3.66 2.01
N ASP A 47 28.64 -4.62 2.53
CA ASP A 47 29.46 -5.50 1.70
C ASP A 47 28.59 -6.34 0.73
N ARG A 48 27.43 -6.84 1.21
CA ARG A 48 26.46 -7.55 0.37
C ARG A 48 25.85 -6.64 -0.69
N TRP A 49 25.58 -5.39 -0.31
CA TRP A 49 25.00 -4.41 -1.23
C TRP A 49 25.96 -4.07 -2.38
N ILE A 50 27.23 -3.86 -2.04
CA ILE A 50 28.30 -3.64 -3.03
C ILE A 50 28.47 -4.87 -3.93
N ALA A 51 28.53 -6.08 -3.33
CA ALA A 51 28.66 -7.32 -4.08
C ALA A 51 27.48 -7.56 -5.02
N THR A 52 26.27 -7.22 -4.58
CA THR A 52 25.05 -7.33 -5.40
C THR A 52 25.13 -6.45 -6.63
N GLN A 53 25.48 -5.16 -6.47
CA GLN A 53 25.62 -4.24 -7.59
C GLN A 53 26.68 -4.71 -8.58
N LYS A 54 27.83 -5.15 -8.08
CA LYS A 54 28.91 -5.69 -8.91
C LYS A 54 28.47 -6.92 -9.69
N ALA A 55 27.76 -7.87 -9.05
CA ALA A 55 27.26 -9.06 -9.72
C ALA A 55 26.26 -8.74 -10.85
N TYR A 56 25.40 -7.71 -10.64
CA TYR A 56 24.47 -7.25 -11.67
C TYR A 56 25.18 -6.58 -12.85
N GLU A 57 26.21 -5.80 -12.59
CA GLU A 57 27.04 -5.13 -13.61
C GLU A 57 27.85 -6.14 -14.43
N GLU A 58 28.52 -7.07 -13.79
CA GLU A 58 29.31 -8.13 -14.44
C GLU A 58 28.47 -9.03 -15.35
N LYS A 59 27.22 -9.33 -14.95
CA LYS A 59 26.29 -10.11 -15.77
C LYS A 59 25.54 -9.26 -16.80
N ASN A 60 25.67 -7.94 -16.74
CA ASN A 60 24.81 -7.01 -17.48
C ASN A 60 23.33 -7.42 -17.40
N ALA A 61 22.89 -7.65 -16.17
CA ALA A 61 21.60 -8.27 -15.89
C ALA A 61 20.45 -7.35 -16.24
N LYS A 62 19.36 -7.91 -16.81
CA LYS A 62 18.12 -7.16 -16.97
C LYS A 62 17.56 -6.78 -15.59
N THR A 63 17.20 -5.52 -15.42
CA THR A 63 16.73 -4.96 -14.15
C THR A 63 15.32 -4.40 -14.29
N VAL A 64 14.45 -4.71 -13.32
CA VAL A 64 13.15 -4.05 -13.19
C VAL A 64 13.28 -2.83 -12.32
N TYR A 65 12.71 -1.72 -12.78
CA TYR A 65 12.51 -0.50 -12.02
C TYR A 65 11.03 -0.40 -11.65
N TYR A 66 10.73 -0.66 -10.38
CA TYR A 66 9.37 -0.63 -9.85
C TYR A 66 9.03 0.79 -9.41
N LEU A 67 8.27 1.50 -10.24
CA LEU A 67 7.91 2.90 -10.03
C LEU A 67 6.62 2.99 -9.23
N SER A 68 6.67 3.56 -8.05
CA SER A 68 5.51 3.71 -7.18
C SER A 68 5.50 5.05 -6.46
N MET A 69 4.31 5.65 -6.38
CA MET A 69 4.09 6.89 -5.61
C MET A 69 4.31 6.66 -4.11
N GLU A 70 4.16 5.42 -3.65
CA GLU A 70 4.25 5.06 -2.24
C GLU A 70 4.96 3.71 -2.02
N PHE A 71 5.71 3.64 -0.92
CA PHE A 71 6.33 2.43 -0.39
C PHE A 71 6.10 2.36 1.11
N LEU A 72 5.13 1.59 1.54
CA LEU A 72 4.77 1.44 2.96
C LEU A 72 5.68 0.41 3.63
N MET A 73 6.92 0.82 3.89
CA MET A 73 7.99 -0.07 4.37
C MET A 73 7.79 -0.54 5.82
N GLY A 74 7.25 0.31 6.68
CA GLY A 74 7.26 0.08 8.12
C GLY A 74 8.66 0.26 8.72
N ARG A 75 8.88 -0.33 9.90
CA ARG A 75 10.19 -0.33 10.57
C ARG A 75 11.17 -1.27 9.87
N ALA A 76 12.43 -0.87 9.80
CA ALA A 76 13.46 -1.57 9.04
C ALA A 76 14.34 -2.49 9.91
N LEU A 77 14.71 -2.10 11.14
CA LEU A 77 15.71 -2.80 11.93
C LEU A 77 15.39 -4.28 12.11
N GLY A 78 14.22 -4.60 12.65
CA GLY A 78 13.81 -5.99 12.91
C GLY A 78 13.73 -6.82 11.63
N ASN A 79 13.13 -6.27 10.57
CA ASN A 79 13.03 -6.96 9.28
C ASN A 79 14.42 -7.21 8.66
N ASN A 80 15.33 -6.26 8.77
CA ASN A 80 16.70 -6.41 8.27
C ASN A 80 17.45 -7.52 9.02
N MET A 81 17.34 -7.56 10.35
CA MET A 81 17.95 -8.61 11.17
C MET A 81 17.38 -10.00 10.86
N ILE A 82 16.07 -10.10 10.63
CA ILE A 82 15.42 -11.35 10.22
C ILE A 82 15.94 -11.82 8.88
N ASN A 83 15.97 -10.95 7.88
CA ASN A 83 16.42 -11.31 6.52
C ASN A 83 17.93 -11.61 6.47
N LEU A 84 18.74 -10.95 7.31
CA LEU A 84 20.15 -11.30 7.55
C LEU A 84 20.33 -12.58 8.37
N THR A 85 19.25 -13.13 8.92
CA THR A 85 19.29 -14.31 9.82
C THR A 85 20.16 -14.14 11.06
N CYS A 86 20.23 -12.93 11.63
CA CYS A 86 21.02 -12.60 12.82
C CYS A 86 20.16 -12.05 13.99
N TYR A 87 18.84 -12.15 13.92
CA TYR A 87 17.93 -11.55 14.90
C TYR A 87 18.22 -12.02 16.35
N GLU A 88 18.35 -13.33 16.55
CA GLU A 88 18.58 -13.89 17.89
C GLU A 88 19.97 -13.53 18.44
N GLN A 89 21.00 -13.52 17.58
CA GLN A 89 22.35 -13.15 17.99
C GLN A 89 22.44 -11.68 18.40
N VAL A 90 21.74 -10.79 17.68
CA VAL A 90 21.65 -9.36 18.06
C VAL A 90 20.87 -9.20 19.36
N LYS A 91 19.78 -9.94 19.54
CA LYS A 91 18.99 -9.94 20.77
C LYS A 91 19.83 -10.34 21.99
N GLU A 92 20.60 -11.43 21.87
CA GLU A 92 21.52 -11.85 22.91
C GLU A 92 22.62 -10.81 23.20
N ALA A 93 23.21 -10.24 22.15
CA ALA A 93 24.25 -9.21 22.28
C ALA A 93 23.73 -7.98 23.04
N LEU A 94 22.52 -7.52 22.74
CA LEU A 94 21.90 -6.39 23.42
C LEU A 94 21.52 -6.73 24.86
N ALA A 95 21.03 -7.94 25.14
CA ALA A 95 20.74 -8.39 26.48
C ALA A 95 22.03 -8.39 27.38
N GLU A 96 23.16 -8.82 26.83
CA GLU A 96 24.46 -8.75 27.49
C GLU A 96 24.95 -7.31 27.74
N LEU A 97 24.52 -6.35 26.91
CA LEU A 97 24.77 -4.93 27.12
C LEU A 97 23.72 -4.25 28.03
N GLY A 98 22.73 -5.02 28.53
CA GLY A 98 21.69 -4.51 29.43
C GLY A 98 20.47 -3.90 28.73
N PHE A 99 20.25 -4.17 27.44
CA PHE A 99 19.13 -3.63 26.67
C PHE A 99 18.16 -4.73 26.20
N ASP A 100 16.86 -4.41 26.18
CA ASP A 100 15.84 -5.23 25.56
C ASP A 100 15.67 -4.83 24.08
N LEU A 101 15.88 -5.77 23.17
CA LEU A 101 15.75 -5.52 21.73
C LEU A 101 14.37 -4.98 21.36
N ASN A 102 13.27 -5.46 21.96
CA ASN A 102 11.94 -4.97 21.65
C ASN A 102 11.78 -3.48 21.98
N VAL A 103 12.36 -3.05 23.12
CA VAL A 103 12.34 -1.64 23.49
C VAL A 103 13.17 -0.79 22.53
N ILE A 104 14.28 -1.34 22.04
CA ILE A 104 15.12 -0.64 21.05
C ILE A 104 14.41 -0.56 19.69
N GLU A 105 13.78 -1.64 19.23
CA GLU A 105 12.98 -1.61 17.99
C GLU A 105 11.82 -0.60 18.05
N ASP A 106 11.21 -0.41 19.22
CA ASP A 106 10.12 0.55 19.43
C ASP A 106 10.56 2.02 19.32
N GLN A 107 11.86 2.30 19.34
CA GLN A 107 12.39 3.65 19.09
C GLN A 107 12.32 4.03 17.60
N GLU A 108 12.27 3.06 16.69
CA GLU A 108 12.21 3.31 15.26
C GLU A 108 10.83 3.82 14.83
N PRO A 109 10.73 5.01 14.20
CA PRO A 109 9.48 5.43 13.58
C PRO A 109 9.19 4.61 12.32
N ASP A 110 7.92 4.34 12.05
CA ASP A 110 7.54 3.82 10.74
C ASP A 110 7.94 4.84 9.66
N ALA A 111 8.53 4.36 8.56
CA ALA A 111 8.82 5.23 7.42
C ALA A 111 7.49 5.68 6.79
N ALA A 112 7.23 6.99 6.79
CA ALA A 112 5.97 7.58 6.34
C ALA A 112 5.88 7.71 4.81
N LEU A 113 6.37 6.70 4.07
CA LEU A 113 6.49 6.70 2.61
C LEU A 113 5.28 6.06 1.90
N GLY A 114 4.23 5.72 2.62
CA GLY A 114 3.04 5.08 2.05
C GLY A 114 1.79 5.24 2.92
N ASN A 115 0.65 4.92 2.35
CA ASN A 115 -0.65 5.09 2.99
C ASN A 115 -1.39 3.76 3.20
N GLY A 116 -1.43 2.89 2.19
CA GLY A 116 -2.30 1.72 2.24
C GLY A 116 -1.82 0.53 1.43
N GLY A 117 -2.78 -0.20 0.85
CA GLY A 117 -2.53 -1.46 0.16
C GLY A 117 -1.54 -1.37 -0.99
N LEU A 118 -1.61 -0.32 -1.80
CA LEU A 118 -0.70 -0.11 -2.94
C LEU A 118 0.76 0.04 -2.48
N GLY A 119 1.00 0.86 -1.45
CA GLY A 119 2.34 1.07 -0.92
C GLY A 119 2.89 -0.14 -0.17
N ARG A 120 2.03 -0.87 0.55
CA ARG A 120 2.47 -2.10 1.22
C ARG A 120 2.77 -3.23 0.23
N LEU A 121 1.98 -3.32 -0.85
CA LEU A 121 2.26 -4.25 -1.94
C LEU A 121 3.65 -3.99 -2.55
N ALA A 122 3.96 -2.74 -2.86
CA ALA A 122 5.28 -2.34 -3.37
C ALA A 122 6.40 -2.79 -2.42
N ALA A 123 6.24 -2.59 -1.12
CA ALA A 123 7.20 -3.02 -0.11
C ALA A 123 7.35 -4.55 -0.05
N CYS A 124 6.24 -5.31 -0.10
CA CYS A 124 6.28 -6.78 -0.16
C CYS A 124 6.97 -7.28 -1.43
N PHE A 125 6.74 -6.63 -2.56
CA PHE A 125 7.37 -7.00 -3.83
C PHE A 125 8.88 -6.78 -3.81
N LEU A 126 9.37 -5.70 -3.20
CA LEU A 126 10.81 -5.50 -3.03
C LEU A 126 11.46 -6.59 -2.17
N ASP A 127 10.81 -6.97 -1.06
CA ASP A 127 11.28 -8.08 -0.21
C ASP A 127 11.36 -9.39 -1.00
N SER A 128 10.33 -9.71 -1.76
CA SER A 128 10.29 -10.92 -2.59
C SER A 128 11.30 -10.91 -3.73
N LEU A 129 11.49 -9.76 -4.42
CA LEU A 129 12.49 -9.63 -5.48
C LEU A 129 13.90 -9.92 -4.96
N ALA A 130 14.25 -9.37 -3.80
CA ALA A 130 15.55 -9.61 -3.17
C ALA A 130 15.70 -11.06 -2.71
N THR A 131 14.65 -11.63 -2.08
CA THR A 131 14.67 -13.01 -1.59
C THR A 131 14.78 -14.03 -2.73
N LEU A 132 14.20 -13.73 -3.89
CA LEU A 132 14.21 -14.58 -5.07
C LEU A 132 15.41 -14.34 -6.02
N ASN A 133 16.36 -13.50 -5.63
CA ASN A 133 17.56 -13.16 -6.41
C ASN A 133 17.28 -12.42 -7.73
N TYR A 134 16.24 -11.63 -7.81
CA TYR A 134 15.93 -10.83 -9.00
C TYR A 134 16.51 -9.41 -8.93
N PRO A 135 17.21 -8.93 -9.97
CA PRO A 135 17.69 -7.56 -10.04
C PRO A 135 16.54 -6.54 -10.10
N ALA A 136 16.49 -5.67 -9.12
CA ALA A 136 15.41 -4.70 -9.01
C ALA A 136 15.81 -3.40 -8.31
N TYR A 137 15.18 -2.30 -8.73
CA TYR A 137 15.12 -1.04 -8.00
C TYR A 137 13.68 -0.70 -7.69
N GLY A 138 13.38 -0.28 -6.46
CA GLY A 138 12.20 0.50 -6.17
C GLY A 138 12.52 1.97 -6.43
N CYS A 139 11.60 2.74 -7.01
CA CYS A 139 11.77 4.16 -7.29
C CYS A 139 10.56 4.94 -6.80
N GLY A 140 10.79 5.90 -5.91
CA GLY A 140 9.75 6.73 -5.31
C GLY A 140 10.27 8.08 -4.81
N ILE A 141 9.50 8.72 -3.95
CA ILE A 141 9.82 10.02 -3.36
C ILE A 141 10.21 9.87 -1.90
N ARG A 142 11.25 10.60 -1.47
CA ARG A 142 11.64 10.72 -0.06
C ARG A 142 10.79 11.79 0.61
N TYR A 143 9.55 11.43 0.97
CA TYR A 143 8.67 12.35 1.68
C TYR A 143 9.25 12.71 3.05
N ARG A 144 9.22 14.00 3.39
CA ARG A 144 9.71 14.48 4.69
C ARG A 144 8.72 14.21 5.82
N TYR A 145 7.42 14.33 5.52
CA TYR A 145 6.32 14.06 6.44
C TYR A 145 5.43 12.91 5.95
N GLY A 146 5.46 12.62 4.65
CA GLY A 146 4.74 11.50 4.03
C GLY A 146 3.24 11.53 4.31
N MET A 147 2.73 10.40 4.81
CA MET A 147 1.34 10.29 5.27
C MET A 147 1.24 10.85 6.69
N PHE A 148 0.21 11.66 6.94
CA PHE A 148 -0.01 12.28 8.24
C PHE A 148 -0.10 11.27 9.39
N LYS A 149 0.31 11.69 10.58
CA LYS A 149 0.01 11.02 11.84
C LYS A 149 -1.43 11.35 12.24
N GLN A 150 -2.25 10.33 12.46
CA GLN A 150 -3.62 10.51 12.92
C GLN A 150 -3.67 10.66 14.44
N ALA A 151 -4.32 11.69 14.92
CA ALA A 151 -4.79 11.82 16.28
C ALA A 151 -6.33 11.78 16.29
N ILE A 152 -6.91 11.31 17.39
CA ILE A 152 -8.36 11.37 17.63
C ILE A 152 -8.61 12.35 18.77
N GLU A 153 -9.30 13.46 18.46
CA GLU A 153 -9.67 14.48 19.44
C GLU A 153 -11.20 14.67 19.43
N ASN A 154 -11.82 14.43 20.56
CA ASN A 154 -13.30 14.44 20.69
C ASN A 154 -14.01 13.52 19.68
N GLY A 155 -13.38 12.39 19.36
CA GLY A 155 -13.87 11.42 18.38
C GLY A 155 -13.61 11.78 16.92
N TYR A 156 -13.03 12.95 16.62
CA TYR A 156 -12.68 13.38 15.27
C TYR A 156 -11.25 13.02 14.91
N GLN A 157 -11.02 12.66 13.64
CA GLN A 157 -9.68 12.58 13.10
C GLN A 157 -9.05 13.96 12.99
N ILE A 158 -7.86 14.10 13.55
CA ILE A 158 -6.99 15.28 13.39
C ILE A 158 -5.70 14.81 12.69
N GLU A 159 -5.31 15.49 11.63
CA GLU A 159 -4.09 15.22 10.88
C GLU A 159 -2.93 16.04 11.48
N LYS A 160 -1.86 15.34 11.87
CA LYS A 160 -0.62 15.95 12.37
C LYS A 160 0.56 15.57 11.48
N PRO A 161 1.55 16.44 11.31
CA PRO A 161 2.76 16.08 10.57
C PRO A 161 3.46 14.89 11.22
N ASP A 162 3.88 13.91 10.43
CA ASP A 162 4.70 12.79 10.88
C ASP A 162 6.16 13.06 10.57
N ASN A 163 6.88 13.66 11.52
CA ASN A 163 8.28 14.00 11.36
C ASN A 163 9.17 12.77 11.61
N TRP A 164 9.03 11.75 10.79
CA TRP A 164 9.72 10.47 10.90
C TRP A 164 11.23 10.57 10.66
N LEU A 165 11.69 11.62 9.97
CA LEU A 165 13.12 11.90 9.71
C LEU A 165 13.77 12.83 10.73
N LYS A 166 13.09 13.13 11.85
CA LYS A 166 13.60 14.08 12.85
C LYS A 166 15.03 13.78 13.32
N ASN A 167 15.34 12.51 13.54
CA ASN A 167 16.66 12.04 13.98
C ASN A 167 17.46 11.38 12.84
N GLY A 168 17.05 11.60 11.57
CA GLY A 168 17.63 10.94 10.40
C GLY A 168 17.15 9.51 10.22
N ASN A 169 17.67 8.85 9.18
CA ASN A 169 17.45 7.43 8.94
C ASN A 169 18.80 6.72 8.81
N PRO A 170 19.16 5.85 9.77
CA PRO A 170 20.49 5.21 9.77
C PRO A 170 20.73 4.29 8.57
N PHE A 171 19.67 3.77 7.95
CA PHE A 171 19.79 2.83 6.83
C PHE A 171 19.94 3.51 5.46
N GLU A 172 19.58 4.79 5.32
CA GLU A 172 19.70 5.47 4.03
C GLU A 172 21.13 5.88 3.71
N VAL A 173 21.44 5.94 2.42
CA VAL A 173 22.70 6.45 1.86
C VAL A 173 22.40 7.53 0.83
N LYS A 174 22.78 8.77 1.11
CA LYS A 174 22.68 9.87 0.14
C LYS A 174 23.67 9.66 -1.00
N ARG A 175 23.22 9.77 -2.25
CA ARG A 175 24.02 9.52 -3.46
C ARG A 175 24.06 10.75 -4.38
N PRO A 176 24.72 11.85 -3.95
CA PRO A 176 24.74 13.10 -4.73
C PRO A 176 25.41 12.94 -6.10
N GLU A 177 26.28 11.95 -6.26
CA GLU A 177 26.93 11.63 -7.54
C GLU A 177 25.96 11.12 -8.61
N TYR A 178 24.74 10.78 -8.24
CA TYR A 178 23.67 10.33 -9.14
C TYR A 178 22.53 11.34 -9.28
N GLU A 179 22.77 12.59 -8.88
CA GLU A 179 21.78 13.64 -9.05
C GLU A 179 21.43 13.88 -10.53
N VAL A 180 20.19 14.26 -10.77
CA VAL A 180 19.70 14.67 -12.08
C VAL A 180 18.80 15.89 -11.95
N GLU A 181 18.66 16.64 -13.05
CA GLU A 181 17.81 17.82 -13.12
C GLU A 181 16.44 17.48 -13.70
N VAL A 182 15.38 17.98 -13.07
CA VAL A 182 14.01 17.85 -13.56
C VAL A 182 13.44 19.24 -13.82
N LYS A 183 12.78 19.42 -14.98
CA LYS A 183 12.34 20.72 -15.51
C LYS A 183 10.83 20.84 -15.52
N PHE A 184 10.33 21.99 -15.07
CA PHE A 184 8.90 22.31 -15.02
C PHE A 184 8.61 23.67 -15.65
N GLY A 185 7.43 23.82 -16.23
CA GLY A 185 6.97 25.09 -16.78
C GLY A 185 7.77 25.53 -18.02
N GLY A 186 7.83 26.83 -18.26
CA GLY A 186 8.49 27.38 -19.45
C GLY A 186 7.70 27.13 -20.73
N TYR A 187 8.41 27.12 -21.85
CA TYR A 187 7.82 26.83 -23.16
C TYR A 187 8.80 26.06 -24.07
N VAL A 188 8.29 25.51 -25.15
CA VAL A 188 9.08 24.77 -26.14
C VAL A 188 9.29 25.64 -27.37
N ALA A 189 10.54 25.90 -27.74
CA ALA A 189 10.92 26.53 -29.00
C ALA A 189 11.35 25.48 -30.03
N THR A 190 11.00 25.69 -31.30
CA THR A 190 11.51 24.86 -32.39
C THR A 190 12.69 25.55 -33.02
N GLU A 191 13.83 24.88 -33.04
CA GLU A 191 15.06 25.37 -33.69
C GLU A 191 15.39 24.46 -34.86
N CYS A 192 15.58 25.06 -36.05
CA CYS A 192 16.01 24.34 -37.24
C CYS A 192 17.55 24.38 -37.32
N ARG A 193 18.17 23.21 -37.28
CA ARG A 193 19.61 23.05 -37.43
C ARG A 193 19.86 22.03 -38.53
N GLU A 194 20.64 22.41 -39.56
CA GLU A 194 21.01 21.54 -40.70
C GLU A 194 19.77 20.87 -41.37
N GLY A 195 18.62 21.58 -41.44
CA GLY A 195 17.41 21.10 -42.06
C GLY A 195 16.58 20.15 -41.17
N LYS A 196 16.98 19.89 -39.93
CA LYS A 196 16.27 19.11 -38.94
C LYS A 196 15.70 20.00 -37.81
N ASN A 197 14.48 19.77 -37.40
CA ASN A 197 13.82 20.46 -36.30
C ASN A 197 14.21 19.84 -34.95
N TYR A 198 14.62 20.71 -34.03
CA TYR A 198 14.88 20.35 -32.63
C TYR A 198 13.92 21.09 -31.73
N PHE A 199 13.42 20.41 -30.72
CA PHE A 199 12.53 20.96 -29.69
C PHE A 199 13.34 21.33 -28.45
N VAL A 200 13.41 22.64 -28.16
CA VAL A 200 14.24 23.16 -27.07
C VAL A 200 13.35 23.72 -25.96
N HIS A 201 13.45 23.16 -24.77
CA HIS A 201 12.74 23.63 -23.58
C HIS A 201 13.43 24.90 -23.05
N LYS A 202 12.68 26.01 -22.94
CA LYS A 202 13.19 27.33 -22.50
C LYS A 202 12.39 27.87 -21.33
N ASP A 203 13.01 28.76 -20.55
CA ASP A 203 12.43 29.48 -19.39
C ASP A 203 11.77 28.54 -18.36
N TYR A 204 12.29 27.32 -18.23
CA TYR A 204 11.85 26.36 -17.27
C TYR A 204 12.38 26.63 -15.86
N GLN A 205 11.68 26.15 -14.86
CA GLN A 205 12.16 26.01 -13.49
C GLN A 205 12.80 24.63 -13.33
N ALA A 206 14.05 24.60 -12.93
CA ALA A 206 14.76 23.35 -12.67
C ALA A 206 14.80 23.03 -11.18
N VAL A 207 14.72 21.73 -10.89
CA VAL A 207 14.88 21.16 -9.56
C VAL A 207 15.92 20.03 -9.65
N ARG A 208 16.88 20.00 -8.74
CA ARG A 208 17.80 18.86 -8.61
C ARG A 208 17.12 17.74 -7.85
N ALA A 209 17.08 16.56 -8.44
CA ALA A 209 16.63 15.34 -7.79
C ALA A 209 17.87 14.61 -7.24
N ILE A 210 17.92 14.43 -5.92
CA ILE A 210 19.02 13.77 -5.23
C ILE A 210 18.54 12.44 -4.70
N PRO A 211 19.14 11.29 -5.11
CA PRO A 211 18.69 9.99 -4.63
C PRO A 211 19.25 9.67 -3.25
N TYR A 212 18.40 9.05 -2.45
CA TYR A 212 18.73 8.37 -1.20
C TYR A 212 18.41 6.89 -1.37
N ASP A 213 19.39 6.04 -1.17
CA ASP A 213 19.28 4.60 -1.35
C ASP A 213 19.04 3.91 -0.01
N LEU A 214 18.01 3.04 0.03
CA LEU A 214 17.68 2.18 1.17
C LEU A 214 17.94 0.72 0.76
N PRO A 215 18.56 -0.09 1.66
CA PRO A 215 18.83 -1.49 1.37
C PRO A 215 17.58 -2.34 1.49
N ILE A 216 17.37 -3.23 0.55
CA ILE A 216 16.32 -4.25 0.55
C ILE A 216 17.00 -5.62 0.58
N ILE A 217 16.92 -6.27 1.71
CA ILE A 217 17.71 -7.47 2.00
C ILE A 217 16.90 -8.71 1.68
N GLY A 218 17.46 -9.60 0.88
CA GLY A 218 16.89 -10.92 0.65
C GLY A 218 17.05 -11.84 1.87
N TYR A 219 16.03 -12.66 2.13
CA TYR A 219 16.06 -13.60 3.25
C TYR A 219 17.09 -14.71 3.04
N GLY A 220 18.04 -14.79 3.93
CA GLY A 220 18.99 -15.90 3.97
C GLY A 220 19.92 -16.02 2.76
N ASN A 221 20.01 -15.00 1.93
CA ASN A 221 20.91 -14.92 0.78
C ASN A 221 21.82 -13.68 0.89
N ASN A 222 22.66 -13.45 -0.11
CA ASN A 222 23.58 -12.31 -0.13
C ASN A 222 23.05 -11.12 -0.93
N VAL A 223 21.81 -11.20 -1.44
CA VAL A 223 21.24 -10.14 -2.28
C VAL A 223 20.78 -8.97 -1.43
N VAL A 224 21.19 -7.80 -1.81
CA VAL A 224 20.67 -6.53 -1.32
C VAL A 224 20.31 -5.64 -2.50
N ASN A 225 19.03 -5.53 -2.78
CA ASN A 225 18.48 -4.62 -3.77
C ASN A 225 18.34 -3.21 -3.20
N THR A 226 17.99 -2.25 -4.04
CA THR A 226 17.91 -0.84 -3.66
C THR A 226 16.49 -0.30 -3.80
N LEU A 227 16.00 0.35 -2.76
CA LEU A 227 14.89 1.30 -2.86
C LEU A 227 15.52 2.70 -2.99
N ARG A 228 15.39 3.30 -4.17
CA ARG A 228 15.88 4.65 -4.46
C ARG A 228 14.75 5.64 -4.33
N ILE A 229 14.85 6.53 -3.36
CA ILE A 229 13.87 7.59 -3.11
C ILE A 229 14.52 8.96 -3.36
N TRP A 230 13.78 9.83 -4.04
CA TRP A 230 14.29 11.10 -4.52
C TRP A 230 13.92 12.25 -3.58
N ASP A 231 14.91 12.98 -3.12
CA ASP A 231 14.74 14.29 -2.48
C ASP A 231 14.89 15.41 -3.52
N ALA A 232 14.31 16.56 -3.25
CA ALA A 232 14.33 17.72 -4.13
C ALA A 232 15.12 18.86 -3.51
N GLU A 233 16.11 19.35 -4.25
CA GLU A 233 16.92 20.51 -3.89
C GLU A 233 16.84 21.57 -5.01
N PRO A 234 16.92 22.87 -4.68
CA PRO A 234 16.93 23.93 -5.70
C PRO A 234 18.26 23.93 -6.43
N VAL A 235 18.25 24.39 -7.68
CA VAL A 235 19.51 24.66 -8.42
C VAL A 235 20.26 25.82 -7.79
N GLN A 236 19.55 26.87 -7.41
CA GLN A 236 20.09 28.00 -6.65
C GLN A 236 19.60 27.89 -5.18
N GLU A 237 20.47 27.45 -4.30
CA GLU A 237 20.12 27.17 -2.91
C GLU A 237 19.72 28.41 -2.11
N PHE A 238 20.40 29.52 -2.36
CA PHE A 238 20.22 30.74 -1.57
C PHE A 238 20.53 32.00 -2.39
N ASN A 239 19.59 32.95 -2.42
CA ASN A 239 19.80 34.22 -3.08
C ASN A 239 20.36 35.25 -2.09
N LEU A 240 21.67 35.34 -2.01
CA LEU A 240 22.36 36.26 -1.11
C LEU A 240 22.00 37.74 -1.37
N ASN A 241 21.82 38.12 -2.65
CA ASN A 241 21.44 39.49 -2.98
C ASN A 241 20.07 39.89 -2.44
N SER A 242 19.10 38.99 -2.50
CA SER A 242 17.78 39.22 -1.88
C SER A 242 17.87 39.27 -0.37
N PHE A 243 18.66 38.40 0.23
CA PHE A 243 18.88 38.38 1.68
C PHE A 243 19.51 39.69 2.18
N ASP A 244 20.55 40.17 1.50
CA ASP A 244 21.22 41.46 1.85
C ASP A 244 20.31 42.66 1.74
N LYS A 245 19.27 42.58 0.90
CA LYS A 245 18.22 43.65 0.79
C LYS A 245 17.11 43.52 1.84
N GLY A 246 17.16 42.50 2.71
CA GLY A 246 16.10 42.24 3.68
C GLY A 246 14.89 41.46 3.12
N GLU A 247 15.00 40.94 1.89
CA GLU A 247 13.98 40.16 1.21
C GLU A 247 14.13 38.67 1.58
N TYR A 248 14.01 38.35 2.86
CA TYR A 248 14.32 36.99 3.40
C TYR A 248 13.48 35.89 2.80
N GLN A 249 12.21 36.14 2.48
CA GLN A 249 11.35 35.15 1.84
C GLN A 249 11.80 34.85 0.40
N ASN A 250 12.12 35.87 -0.37
CA ASN A 250 12.61 35.75 -1.75
C ASN A 250 13.96 35.02 -1.78
N ALA A 251 14.79 35.19 -0.74
CA ALA A 251 16.10 34.57 -0.64
C ALA A 251 16.02 33.02 -0.60
N VAL A 252 14.90 32.45 -0.13
CA VAL A 252 14.67 30.99 0.02
C VAL A 252 13.50 30.47 -0.82
N GLU A 253 12.96 31.28 -1.73
CA GLU A 253 11.77 30.93 -2.52
C GLU A 253 11.96 29.65 -3.33
N GLN A 254 13.08 29.55 -4.08
CA GLN A 254 13.37 28.35 -4.88
C GLN A 254 13.56 27.10 -4.02
N ALA A 255 14.19 27.25 -2.86
CA ALA A 255 14.34 26.14 -1.91
C ALA A 255 12.98 25.67 -1.40
N ASN A 256 12.06 26.58 -1.09
CA ASN A 256 10.71 26.24 -0.65
C ASN A 256 9.89 25.56 -1.77
N LEU A 257 10.00 26.04 -3.01
CA LEU A 257 9.30 25.43 -4.15
C LEU A 257 9.78 24.00 -4.43
N ALA A 258 11.09 23.77 -4.39
CA ALA A 258 11.65 22.44 -4.52
C ALA A 258 11.20 21.53 -3.36
N ARG A 259 11.28 22.03 -2.13
CA ARG A 259 10.91 21.32 -0.93
C ARG A 259 9.43 20.87 -0.92
N ASN A 260 8.52 21.71 -1.40
CA ASN A 260 7.09 21.38 -1.46
C ASN A 260 6.81 20.07 -2.21
N ILE A 261 7.63 19.72 -3.21
CA ILE A 261 7.47 18.49 -4.01
C ILE A 261 7.56 17.24 -3.12
N VAL A 262 8.40 17.27 -2.08
CA VAL A 262 8.75 16.11 -1.26
C VAL A 262 8.24 16.20 0.18
N GLU A 263 7.30 17.10 0.49
CA GLU A 263 6.79 17.25 1.86
C GLU A 263 5.78 16.15 2.22
N VAL A 264 4.71 16.02 1.46
CA VAL A 264 3.51 15.26 1.81
C VAL A 264 3.10 14.30 0.71
N LEU A 265 2.79 13.08 1.08
CA LEU A 265 2.15 12.10 0.20
C LEU A 265 0.66 12.45 0.01
N TYR A 266 0.19 12.47 -1.22
CA TYR A 266 -1.19 12.81 -1.59
C TYR A 266 -1.68 14.13 -1.00
N PRO A 267 -1.06 15.27 -1.37
CA PRO A 267 -1.57 16.56 -0.97
C PRO A 267 -3.03 16.75 -1.40
N ASN A 268 -3.78 17.52 -0.63
CA ASN A 268 -5.18 17.79 -0.92
C ASN A 268 -5.32 18.43 -2.31
N ASP A 269 -6.08 17.80 -3.19
CA ASP A 269 -6.28 18.19 -4.59
C ASP A 269 -7.69 18.74 -4.89
N ASN A 270 -8.41 19.19 -3.85
CA ASN A 270 -9.69 19.89 -4.01
C ASN A 270 -9.53 21.29 -4.65
N HIS A 271 -8.32 21.76 -4.87
CA HIS A 271 -7.97 23.04 -5.49
C HIS A 271 -6.86 22.86 -6.55
N TYR A 272 -6.75 23.84 -7.45
CA TYR A 272 -5.83 23.80 -8.59
C TYR A 272 -4.36 23.58 -8.17
N SER A 273 -3.87 24.32 -7.19
CA SER A 273 -2.47 24.20 -6.73
C SER A 273 -2.15 22.83 -6.14
N GLY A 274 -3.11 22.16 -5.51
CA GLY A 274 -2.93 20.79 -5.03
C GLY A 274 -2.85 19.78 -6.17
N LYS A 275 -3.68 19.96 -7.21
CA LYS A 275 -3.60 19.14 -8.44
C LYS A 275 -2.25 19.35 -9.14
N GLU A 276 -1.81 20.61 -9.28
CA GLU A 276 -0.52 20.92 -9.86
C GLU A 276 0.63 20.28 -9.09
N LEU A 277 0.60 20.34 -7.76
CA LEU A 277 1.62 19.72 -6.91
C LEU A 277 1.67 18.21 -7.07
N ARG A 278 0.52 17.54 -7.13
CA ARG A 278 0.47 16.09 -7.36
C ARG A 278 1.04 15.68 -8.71
N LEU A 279 0.73 16.40 -9.78
CA LEU A 279 1.33 16.14 -11.10
C LEU A 279 2.84 16.41 -11.07
N LYS A 280 3.28 17.47 -10.37
CA LYS A 280 4.69 17.79 -10.15
C LYS A 280 5.44 16.66 -9.46
N GLN A 281 4.86 16.08 -8.41
CA GLN A 281 5.43 14.93 -7.71
C GLN A 281 5.60 13.73 -8.63
N GLN A 282 4.59 13.42 -9.42
CA GLN A 282 4.62 12.28 -10.36
C GLN A 282 5.74 12.45 -11.38
N TYR A 283 5.81 13.60 -12.05
CA TYR A 283 6.85 13.85 -13.03
C TYR A 283 8.25 13.92 -12.42
N PHE A 284 8.37 14.49 -11.21
CA PHE A 284 9.64 14.60 -10.50
C PHE A 284 10.32 13.25 -10.32
N PHE A 285 9.66 12.29 -9.66
CA PHE A 285 10.31 11.00 -9.39
C PHE A 285 10.41 10.12 -10.64
N VAL A 286 9.47 10.23 -11.57
CA VAL A 286 9.50 9.50 -12.84
C VAL A 286 10.67 9.97 -13.69
N SER A 287 10.78 11.27 -13.93
CA SER A 287 11.88 11.82 -14.75
C SER A 287 13.25 11.49 -14.16
N ALA A 288 13.41 11.68 -12.85
CA ALA A 288 14.64 11.34 -12.15
C ALA A 288 15.01 9.86 -12.30
N SER A 289 14.03 8.97 -12.11
CA SER A 289 14.23 7.52 -12.18
C SER A 289 14.56 7.05 -13.60
N VAL A 290 13.83 7.55 -14.60
CA VAL A 290 14.05 7.18 -16.01
C VAL A 290 15.41 7.70 -16.53
N GLN A 291 15.73 8.97 -16.24
CA GLN A 291 17.04 9.53 -16.61
C GLN A 291 18.18 8.67 -16.04
N ARG A 292 18.11 8.35 -14.74
CA ARG A 292 19.17 7.59 -14.09
C ARG A 292 19.26 6.15 -14.58
N ALA A 293 18.13 5.51 -14.85
CA ALA A 293 18.10 4.17 -15.42
C ALA A 293 18.75 4.10 -16.80
N ILE A 294 18.51 5.10 -17.66
CA ILE A 294 19.13 5.19 -18.98
C ILE A 294 20.64 5.46 -18.87
N LEU A 295 21.05 6.37 -17.99
CA LEU A 295 22.46 6.64 -17.74
C LEU A 295 23.20 5.38 -17.28
N LYS A 296 22.59 4.63 -16.33
CA LYS A 296 23.17 3.36 -15.89
C LYS A 296 23.21 2.30 -17.00
N PHE A 297 22.16 2.21 -17.81
CA PHE A 297 22.14 1.31 -18.96
C PHE A 297 23.31 1.59 -19.92
N LYS A 298 23.58 2.87 -20.20
CA LYS A 298 24.64 3.30 -21.12
C LYS A 298 26.06 3.04 -20.59
N GLU A 299 26.24 2.80 -19.29
CA GLU A 299 27.54 2.41 -18.72
C GLU A 299 28.04 1.08 -19.29
N ASN A 300 27.14 0.14 -19.62
CA ASN A 300 27.47 -1.20 -20.09
C ASN A 300 26.94 -1.54 -21.49
N ASN A 301 26.15 -0.67 -22.11
CA ASN A 301 25.48 -0.91 -23.39
C ASN A 301 25.65 0.29 -24.33
N ALA A 302 26.14 0.05 -25.51
CA ALA A 302 26.43 1.12 -26.50
C ALA A 302 25.18 1.44 -27.35
N ASP A 303 24.27 0.48 -27.57
CA ASP A 303 23.12 0.66 -28.44
C ASP A 303 21.83 0.82 -27.62
N ILE A 304 21.24 2.00 -27.71
CA ILE A 304 19.98 2.33 -27.01
C ILE A 304 18.81 1.43 -27.44
N HIS A 305 18.85 0.82 -28.63
CA HIS A 305 17.83 -0.12 -29.09
C HIS A 305 17.78 -1.40 -28.25
N ASP A 306 18.84 -1.71 -27.50
CA ASP A 306 18.88 -2.85 -26.58
C ASP A 306 18.20 -2.57 -25.21
N LEU A 307 17.75 -1.34 -24.99
CA LEU A 307 17.12 -0.94 -23.72
C LEU A 307 16.00 -1.90 -23.24
N PRO A 308 15.06 -2.35 -24.10
CA PRO A 308 13.99 -3.27 -23.67
C PRO A 308 14.50 -4.62 -23.16
N ASN A 309 15.68 -5.04 -23.59
CA ASN A 309 16.31 -6.30 -23.17
C ASN A 309 17.03 -6.17 -21.82
N LYS A 310 17.27 -4.95 -21.34
CA LYS A 310 18.04 -4.67 -20.12
C LYS A 310 17.25 -3.94 -19.05
N VAL A 311 16.15 -3.28 -19.41
CA VAL A 311 15.34 -2.43 -18.51
C VAL A 311 13.87 -2.72 -18.72
N THR A 312 13.15 -2.81 -17.63
CA THR A 312 11.68 -2.74 -17.58
C THR A 312 11.25 -1.74 -16.53
N PHE A 313 10.36 -0.82 -16.91
CA PHE A 313 9.67 0.05 -15.98
C PHE A 313 8.29 -0.54 -15.67
N GLN A 314 8.06 -0.94 -14.42
CA GLN A 314 6.74 -1.37 -13.96
C GLN A 314 6.02 -0.19 -13.33
N LEU A 315 4.89 0.18 -13.93
CA LEU A 315 4.04 1.28 -13.46
C LEU A 315 3.05 0.76 -12.44
N ASN A 316 3.24 1.13 -11.17
CA ASN A 316 2.36 0.76 -10.08
C ASN A 316 1.18 1.74 -10.01
N ASP A 317 0.04 1.37 -10.57
CA ASP A 317 -1.10 2.22 -10.90
C ASP A 317 -0.76 3.28 -11.98
N THR A 318 -1.59 4.31 -12.11
CA THR A 318 -1.40 5.38 -13.10
C THR A 318 -0.47 6.50 -12.63
N HIS A 319 -0.10 6.51 -11.37
CA HIS A 319 0.76 7.56 -10.81
C HIS A 319 2.08 7.75 -11.57
N PRO A 320 2.77 6.68 -12.02
CA PRO A 320 4.00 6.85 -12.80
C PRO A 320 3.78 6.83 -14.33
N THR A 321 2.57 7.01 -14.82
CA THR A 321 2.27 6.86 -16.26
C THR A 321 3.03 7.84 -17.15
N VAL A 322 3.41 9.02 -16.66
CA VAL A 322 4.24 9.95 -17.42
C VAL A 322 5.58 9.34 -17.86
N THR A 323 5.96 8.18 -17.32
CA THR A 323 7.11 7.38 -17.77
C THR A 323 7.08 7.13 -19.28
N VAL A 324 5.92 6.85 -19.84
CA VAL A 324 5.75 6.62 -21.29
C VAL A 324 6.20 7.83 -22.11
N ALA A 325 5.72 9.01 -21.73
CA ALA A 325 6.05 10.25 -22.41
C ALA A 325 7.49 10.75 -22.11
N GLU A 326 7.96 10.56 -20.87
CA GLU A 326 9.33 10.95 -20.49
C GLU A 326 10.38 10.08 -21.18
N LEU A 327 10.14 8.78 -21.28
CA LEU A 327 11.02 7.89 -22.04
C LEU A 327 11.06 8.29 -23.52
N MET A 328 9.90 8.59 -24.12
CA MET A 328 9.84 9.13 -25.48
C MET A 328 10.62 10.43 -25.64
N ARG A 329 10.49 11.36 -24.68
CA ARG A 329 11.22 12.62 -24.69
C ARG A 329 12.73 12.39 -24.73
N ILE A 330 13.23 11.52 -23.86
CA ILE A 330 14.67 11.22 -23.82
C ILE A 330 15.12 10.56 -25.13
N LEU A 331 14.40 9.56 -25.61
CA LEU A 331 14.76 8.83 -26.83
C LEU A 331 14.75 9.73 -28.07
N VAL A 332 13.76 10.62 -28.19
CA VAL A 332 13.63 11.52 -29.36
C VAL A 332 14.54 12.75 -29.22
N ASP A 333 14.50 13.44 -28.08
CA ASP A 333 15.15 14.75 -27.93
C ASP A 333 16.63 14.65 -27.53
N GLU A 334 17.00 13.63 -26.74
CA GLU A 334 18.38 13.49 -26.24
C GLU A 334 19.16 12.40 -27.01
N GLU A 335 18.54 11.27 -27.32
CA GLU A 335 19.18 10.19 -28.11
C GLU A 335 18.98 10.33 -29.61
N ASN A 336 18.22 11.34 -30.06
CA ASN A 336 18.00 11.69 -31.47
C ASN A 336 17.40 10.56 -32.34
N LEU A 337 16.60 9.66 -31.74
CA LEU A 337 15.91 8.61 -32.46
C LEU A 337 14.71 9.16 -33.25
N GLU A 338 14.40 8.50 -34.35
CA GLU A 338 13.14 8.73 -35.05
C GLU A 338 11.97 8.23 -34.19
N TRP A 339 10.80 8.83 -34.37
CA TRP A 339 9.63 8.57 -33.51
C TRP A 339 9.25 7.10 -33.43
N ASP A 340 9.20 6.40 -34.56
CA ASP A 340 8.75 5.01 -34.62
C ASP A 340 9.71 4.07 -33.89
N ASP A 341 11.01 4.32 -33.98
CA ASP A 341 12.02 3.56 -33.23
C ASP A 341 11.89 3.82 -31.73
N ALA A 342 11.77 5.10 -31.33
CA ALA A 342 11.57 5.49 -29.94
C ALA A 342 10.29 4.88 -29.34
N TRP A 343 9.21 4.90 -30.13
CA TRP A 343 7.93 4.32 -29.70
C TRP A 343 8.00 2.81 -29.55
N ASN A 344 8.67 2.12 -30.46
CA ASN A 344 8.89 0.69 -30.36
C ASN A 344 9.68 0.32 -29.10
N ILE A 345 10.74 1.04 -28.78
CA ILE A 345 11.52 0.86 -27.56
C ILE A 345 10.65 1.10 -26.33
N THR A 346 9.92 2.21 -26.30
CA THR A 346 9.05 2.58 -25.16
C THR A 346 7.99 1.53 -24.89
N CYS A 347 7.26 1.09 -25.91
CA CYS A 347 6.20 0.08 -25.77
C CYS A 347 6.71 -1.31 -25.36
N ARG A 348 8.00 -1.58 -25.50
CA ARG A 348 8.63 -2.83 -25.05
C ARG A 348 9.33 -2.71 -23.71
N THR A 349 9.39 -1.50 -23.15
CA THR A 349 10.09 -1.21 -21.88
C THR A 349 9.12 -0.97 -20.73
N CYS A 350 7.89 -0.50 -20.98
CA CYS A 350 6.90 -0.16 -19.96
C CYS A 350 5.86 -1.27 -19.80
N ALA A 351 5.52 -1.57 -18.54
CA ALA A 351 4.41 -2.45 -18.16
C ALA A 351 3.56 -1.77 -17.08
N TYR A 352 2.26 -1.99 -17.09
CA TYR A 352 1.28 -1.28 -16.26
C TYR A 352 0.44 -2.25 -15.43
N THR A 353 0.35 -2.00 -14.13
CA THR A 353 -0.59 -2.66 -13.23
C THR A 353 -1.72 -1.71 -12.87
N ASN A 354 -2.95 -2.10 -13.14
CA ASN A 354 -4.14 -1.38 -12.71
C ASN A 354 -4.57 -1.84 -11.30
N HIS A 355 -4.83 -0.88 -10.41
CA HIS A 355 -5.34 -1.15 -9.05
C HIS A 355 -6.76 -0.59 -8.82
N THR A 356 -7.39 -0.08 -9.86
CA THR A 356 -8.67 0.64 -9.78
C THR A 356 -9.73 -0.07 -10.58
N ILE A 357 -10.91 -0.30 -9.98
CA ILE A 357 -12.06 -0.87 -10.71
C ILE A 357 -12.96 0.23 -11.28
N MET A 358 -13.22 1.28 -10.49
CA MET A 358 -14.21 2.30 -10.87
C MET A 358 -13.64 3.23 -11.95
N ALA A 359 -14.32 3.29 -13.11
CA ALA A 359 -13.90 4.15 -14.22
C ALA A 359 -13.80 5.64 -13.84
N GLU A 360 -14.70 6.10 -12.96
CA GLU A 360 -14.68 7.48 -12.46
C GLU A 360 -13.48 7.79 -11.53
N ALA A 361 -12.86 6.78 -10.98
CA ALA A 361 -11.67 6.92 -10.14
C ALA A 361 -10.35 6.79 -10.94
N LEU A 362 -10.42 6.52 -12.24
CA LEU A 362 -9.24 6.53 -13.11
C LEU A 362 -8.69 7.95 -13.23
N GLU A 363 -7.37 8.07 -13.03
CA GLU A 363 -6.69 9.36 -12.97
C GLU A 363 -6.74 10.11 -14.30
N LYS A 364 -7.06 11.39 -14.23
CA LYS A 364 -7.09 12.30 -15.36
C LYS A 364 -6.67 13.70 -14.95
N TRP A 365 -5.99 14.41 -15.83
CA TRP A 365 -5.50 15.76 -15.60
C TRP A 365 -6.11 16.73 -16.59
N PRO A 366 -6.49 17.97 -16.15
CA PRO A 366 -6.85 19.03 -17.10
C PRO A 366 -5.70 19.29 -18.08
N ILE A 367 -6.00 19.41 -19.36
CA ILE A 367 -4.99 19.64 -20.42
C ILE A 367 -4.23 20.93 -20.17
N ASP A 368 -4.92 22.01 -19.77
CA ASP A 368 -4.30 23.30 -19.51
C ASP A 368 -3.26 23.24 -18.38
N LEU A 369 -3.57 22.53 -17.30
CA LEU A 369 -2.64 22.29 -16.19
C LEU A 369 -1.44 21.46 -16.66
N PHE A 370 -1.69 20.36 -17.37
CA PHE A 370 -0.64 19.47 -17.83
C PHE A 370 0.30 20.16 -18.82
N GLN A 371 -0.26 20.87 -19.80
CA GLN A 371 0.49 21.61 -20.82
C GLN A 371 1.32 22.75 -20.21
N LYS A 372 0.77 23.48 -19.25
CA LYS A 372 1.49 24.57 -18.58
C LYS A 372 2.65 24.06 -17.74
N LEU A 373 2.45 22.97 -17.02
CA LEU A 373 3.48 22.41 -16.13
C LEU A 373 4.55 21.65 -16.89
N LEU A 374 4.16 20.91 -17.92
CA LEU A 374 5.00 19.97 -18.66
C LEU A 374 4.88 20.19 -20.19
N PRO A 375 5.30 21.35 -20.72
CA PRO A 375 5.00 21.71 -22.09
C PRO A 375 5.57 20.74 -23.13
N ARG A 376 6.80 20.24 -22.96
CA ARG A 376 7.39 19.28 -23.92
C ARG A 376 6.76 17.90 -23.79
N VAL A 377 6.56 17.44 -22.58
CA VAL A 377 5.88 16.16 -22.31
C VAL A 377 4.46 16.15 -22.88
N TYR A 378 3.74 17.28 -22.75
CA TYR A 378 2.43 17.42 -23.36
C TYR A 378 2.45 17.30 -24.90
N GLN A 379 3.40 17.93 -25.59
CA GLN A 379 3.54 17.77 -27.05
C GLN A 379 3.73 16.30 -27.43
N ILE A 380 4.49 15.56 -26.65
CA ILE A 380 4.72 14.12 -26.88
C ILE A 380 3.42 13.34 -26.63
N VAL A 381 2.70 13.61 -25.55
CA VAL A 381 1.40 12.98 -25.27
C VAL A 381 0.39 13.28 -26.39
N ASP A 382 0.37 14.52 -26.89
CA ASP A 382 -0.50 14.92 -28.01
C ASP A 382 -0.19 14.12 -29.28
N GLU A 383 1.08 13.96 -29.64
CA GLU A 383 1.49 13.16 -30.81
C GLU A 383 1.21 11.65 -30.59
N ILE A 384 1.43 11.13 -29.38
CA ILE A 384 1.02 9.75 -29.05
C ILE A 384 -0.49 9.58 -29.24
N ASN A 385 -1.28 10.52 -28.72
CA ASN A 385 -2.74 10.50 -28.87
C ASN A 385 -3.16 10.56 -30.34
N ARG A 386 -2.58 11.48 -31.12
CA ARG A 386 -2.89 11.62 -32.55
C ARG A 386 -2.68 10.30 -33.29
N ARG A 387 -1.55 9.66 -33.10
CA ARG A 387 -1.24 8.37 -33.74
C ARG A 387 -2.13 7.24 -33.23
N PHE A 388 -2.43 7.24 -31.95
CA PHE A 388 -3.31 6.24 -31.33
C PHE A 388 -4.74 6.37 -31.83
N VAL A 389 -5.26 7.59 -31.96
CA VAL A 389 -6.60 7.86 -32.55
C VAL A 389 -6.67 7.38 -34.00
N LEU A 390 -5.64 7.67 -34.82
CA LEU A 390 -5.58 7.17 -36.20
C LEU A 390 -5.64 5.63 -36.25
N LYS A 391 -4.97 4.95 -35.32
CA LYS A 391 -5.05 3.48 -35.23
C LYS A 391 -6.45 3.00 -34.86
N ILE A 392 -7.14 3.70 -33.95
CA ILE A 392 -8.52 3.38 -33.58
C ILE A 392 -9.46 3.57 -34.78
N GLU A 393 -9.30 4.67 -35.51
CA GLU A 393 -10.12 4.97 -36.70
C GLU A 393 -9.88 3.97 -37.83
N ASP A 394 -8.64 3.49 -37.99
CA ASP A 394 -8.33 2.45 -38.99
C ASP A 394 -8.97 1.09 -38.60
N MET A 395 -8.95 0.73 -37.31
CA MET A 395 -9.56 -0.51 -36.83
C MET A 395 -11.10 -0.45 -36.76
N TYR A 396 -11.66 0.72 -36.50
CA TYR A 396 -13.09 0.94 -36.31
C TYR A 396 -13.60 2.13 -37.16
N PRO A 397 -13.59 2.05 -38.50
CA PRO A 397 -13.88 3.18 -39.35
C PRO A 397 -15.25 3.82 -39.05
N GLY A 398 -15.26 5.13 -38.83
CA GLY A 398 -16.48 5.91 -38.58
C GLY A 398 -17.09 5.76 -37.19
N ASN A 399 -16.49 4.97 -36.31
CA ASN A 399 -17.00 4.72 -34.95
C ASN A 399 -16.41 5.74 -33.95
N GLN A 400 -17.08 6.89 -33.84
CA GLN A 400 -16.65 7.96 -32.92
C GLN A 400 -16.79 7.58 -31.44
N ASP A 401 -17.65 6.63 -31.08
CA ASP A 401 -17.78 6.16 -29.70
C ASP A 401 -16.52 5.40 -29.25
N LYS A 402 -15.89 4.62 -30.13
CA LYS A 402 -14.62 3.98 -29.88
C LYS A 402 -13.48 5.01 -29.67
N VAL A 403 -13.43 6.05 -30.48
CA VAL A 403 -12.49 7.15 -30.33
C VAL A 403 -12.67 7.80 -28.94
N ARG A 404 -13.92 8.14 -28.58
CA ARG A 404 -14.26 8.75 -27.28
C ARG A 404 -13.84 7.87 -26.10
N SER A 405 -14.12 6.57 -26.18
CA SER A 405 -13.86 5.63 -25.08
C SER A 405 -12.38 5.31 -24.89
N MET A 406 -11.53 5.47 -25.92
CA MET A 406 -10.15 5.01 -25.92
C MET A 406 -9.10 6.12 -26.05
N ALA A 407 -9.47 7.31 -26.57
CA ALA A 407 -8.53 8.40 -26.75
C ALA A 407 -7.84 8.79 -25.43
N ILE A 408 -6.56 9.16 -25.52
CA ILE A 408 -5.77 9.63 -24.39
C ILE A 408 -6.17 11.05 -24.01
N LEU A 409 -6.33 11.92 -25.01
CA LEU A 409 -6.81 13.29 -24.88
C LEU A 409 -8.27 13.35 -25.35
N TYR A 410 -9.17 13.62 -24.42
CA TYR A 410 -10.60 13.80 -24.70
C TYR A 410 -11.28 14.63 -23.62
N ASP A 411 -12.30 15.43 -24.00
CA ASP A 411 -13.06 16.31 -23.09
C ASP A 411 -12.17 17.23 -22.22
N GLY A 412 -11.07 17.76 -22.79
CA GLY A 412 -10.16 18.64 -22.07
C GLY A 412 -9.32 17.96 -21.00
N GLN A 413 -9.24 16.63 -21.01
CA GLN A 413 -8.52 15.83 -20.02
C GLN A 413 -7.45 14.96 -20.67
N VAL A 414 -6.35 14.76 -19.93
CA VAL A 414 -5.34 13.71 -20.19
C VAL A 414 -5.72 12.49 -19.37
N LYS A 415 -6.09 11.39 -20.04
CA LYS A 415 -6.51 10.15 -19.41
C LYS A 415 -5.30 9.24 -19.20
N MET A 416 -4.82 9.16 -17.96
CA MET A 416 -3.55 8.51 -17.66
C MET A 416 -3.59 7.00 -17.87
N ALA A 417 -4.67 6.31 -17.52
CA ALA A 417 -4.78 4.86 -17.77
C ALA A 417 -4.70 4.54 -19.27
N HIS A 418 -5.30 5.39 -20.11
CA HIS A 418 -5.26 5.21 -21.57
C HIS A 418 -3.84 5.39 -22.13
N LEU A 419 -3.11 6.38 -21.62
CA LEU A 419 -1.69 6.56 -21.96
C LEU A 419 -0.84 5.36 -21.53
N ALA A 420 -1.03 4.87 -20.30
CA ALA A 420 -0.32 3.70 -19.79
C ALA A 420 -0.57 2.45 -20.65
N ILE A 421 -1.82 2.20 -21.03
CA ILE A 421 -2.18 1.06 -21.86
C ILE A 421 -1.60 1.20 -23.27
N ALA A 422 -1.65 2.38 -23.87
CA ALA A 422 -1.10 2.63 -25.20
C ALA A 422 0.41 2.37 -25.28
N GLY A 423 1.15 2.73 -24.22
CA GLY A 423 2.61 2.66 -24.16
C GLY A 423 3.19 1.45 -23.44
N SER A 424 2.39 0.47 -23.05
CA SER A 424 2.84 -0.71 -22.30
C SER A 424 2.70 -2.00 -23.08
N TYR A 425 3.63 -2.94 -22.86
CA TYR A 425 3.53 -4.29 -23.45
C TYR A 425 2.66 -5.24 -22.62
N SER A 426 2.38 -4.90 -21.36
CA SER A 426 1.56 -5.71 -20.47
C SER A 426 0.69 -4.81 -19.59
N VAL A 427 -0.56 -5.18 -19.44
CA VAL A 427 -1.53 -4.59 -18.52
C VAL A 427 -2.07 -5.71 -17.64
N ASN A 428 -1.87 -5.65 -16.34
CA ASN A 428 -2.42 -6.66 -15.45
C ASN A 428 -3.38 -6.08 -14.41
N GLY A 429 -4.37 -6.89 -14.07
CA GLY A 429 -5.17 -6.73 -12.86
C GLY A 429 -4.49 -7.45 -11.69
N VAL A 430 -5.06 -7.32 -10.50
CA VAL A 430 -4.44 -7.74 -9.22
C VAL A 430 -5.21 -8.82 -8.46
N ALA A 431 -6.30 -9.32 -9.03
CA ALA A 431 -7.06 -10.49 -8.62
C ALA A 431 -7.84 -11.04 -9.81
N LYS A 432 -8.24 -12.31 -9.79
CA LYS A 432 -8.99 -12.93 -10.90
C LYS A 432 -10.25 -12.14 -11.25
N LEU A 433 -11.09 -11.85 -10.26
CA LEU A 433 -12.34 -11.09 -10.47
C LEU A 433 -12.07 -9.70 -11.03
N HIS A 434 -11.09 -8.99 -10.47
CA HIS A 434 -10.69 -7.67 -10.94
C HIS A 434 -10.30 -7.69 -12.42
N THR A 435 -9.44 -8.62 -12.80
CA THR A 435 -8.97 -8.75 -14.18
C THR A 435 -10.12 -9.05 -15.16
N GLU A 436 -11.07 -9.90 -14.76
CA GLU A 436 -12.27 -10.16 -15.58
C GLU A 436 -13.17 -8.93 -15.72
N ILE A 437 -13.32 -8.11 -14.66
CA ILE A 437 -14.07 -6.85 -14.74
C ILE A 437 -13.36 -5.88 -15.68
N LEU A 438 -12.03 -5.77 -15.62
CA LEU A 438 -11.26 -4.93 -16.55
C LEU A 438 -11.50 -5.35 -18.01
N LYS A 439 -11.39 -6.64 -18.32
CA LYS A 439 -11.54 -7.19 -19.66
C LYS A 439 -12.95 -7.06 -20.23
N LYS A 440 -13.96 -7.27 -19.37
CA LYS A 440 -15.36 -7.35 -19.83
C LYS A 440 -16.12 -6.02 -19.76
N ARG A 441 -15.62 -5.07 -18.93
CA ARG A 441 -16.34 -3.82 -18.66
C ARG A 441 -15.42 -2.59 -18.76
N GLU A 442 -14.56 -2.37 -17.77
CA GLU A 442 -13.89 -1.08 -17.57
C GLU A 442 -12.89 -0.73 -18.67
N LEU A 443 -12.14 -1.72 -19.16
CA LEU A 443 -11.14 -1.56 -20.23
C LEU A 443 -11.45 -2.47 -21.42
N ARG A 444 -12.72 -2.79 -21.62
CA ARG A 444 -13.19 -3.73 -22.64
C ARG A 444 -12.68 -3.37 -24.04
N ASP A 445 -12.77 -2.11 -24.44
CA ASP A 445 -12.38 -1.66 -25.76
C ASP A 445 -10.88 -1.87 -26.01
N PHE A 446 -10.04 -1.64 -25.00
CA PHE A 446 -8.61 -1.92 -25.08
C PHE A 446 -8.32 -3.42 -25.12
N TYR A 447 -9.07 -4.21 -24.35
CA TYR A 447 -8.94 -5.67 -24.38
C TYR A 447 -9.34 -6.24 -25.72
N GLU A 448 -10.44 -5.78 -26.33
CA GLU A 448 -10.86 -6.17 -27.68
C GLU A 448 -9.80 -5.82 -28.73
N MET A 449 -9.10 -4.69 -28.57
CA MET A 449 -8.06 -4.24 -29.48
C MET A 449 -6.77 -5.07 -29.38
N ARG A 450 -6.36 -5.46 -28.17
CA ARG A 450 -5.13 -6.19 -27.89
C ARG A 450 -5.32 -7.17 -26.72
N PRO A 451 -6.00 -8.31 -26.94
CA PRO A 451 -6.30 -9.27 -25.86
C PRO A 451 -5.05 -9.83 -25.18
N GLU A 452 -3.97 -10.03 -25.95
CA GLU A 452 -2.70 -10.59 -25.49
C GLU A 452 -1.96 -9.70 -24.49
N GLN A 453 -2.29 -8.41 -24.43
CA GLN A 453 -1.70 -7.44 -23.50
C GLN A 453 -2.17 -7.66 -22.07
N PHE A 454 -3.40 -8.19 -21.88
CA PHE A 454 -4.09 -8.28 -20.59
C PHE A 454 -3.84 -9.60 -19.89
N ASN A 455 -3.47 -9.54 -18.63
CA ASN A 455 -3.25 -10.71 -17.78
C ASN A 455 -3.60 -10.43 -16.32
N ASN A 456 -3.67 -11.49 -15.51
CA ASN A 456 -3.87 -11.41 -14.06
C ASN A 456 -2.60 -11.76 -13.31
N LYS A 457 -2.28 -10.96 -12.30
CA LYS A 457 -1.30 -11.28 -11.26
C LYS A 457 -1.95 -11.05 -9.90
N THR A 458 -2.46 -12.11 -9.31
CA THR A 458 -3.07 -12.01 -7.97
C THR A 458 -2.04 -11.51 -6.97
N ASN A 459 -2.39 -10.47 -6.23
CA ASN A 459 -1.54 -9.89 -5.20
C ASN A 459 -1.12 -10.93 -4.16
N GLY A 460 -0.08 -10.60 -3.43
CA GLY A 460 0.44 -11.39 -2.32
C GLY A 460 1.08 -10.53 -1.25
N ILE A 461 1.46 -11.16 -0.17
CA ILE A 461 2.11 -10.56 0.99
C ILE A 461 3.38 -11.31 1.33
N THR A 462 4.36 -10.65 1.95
CA THR A 462 5.56 -11.34 2.43
C THR A 462 5.28 -12.01 3.78
N GLN A 463 5.48 -13.31 3.84
CA GLN A 463 5.36 -14.09 5.08
C GLN A 463 6.48 -13.77 6.07
N ARG A 464 7.60 -13.23 5.63
CA ARG A 464 8.71 -12.83 6.51
C ARG A 464 8.28 -11.73 7.46
N ARG A 465 7.64 -10.66 6.95
CA ARG A 465 7.10 -9.62 7.81
C ARG A 465 5.82 -10.03 8.54
N PHE A 466 4.85 -10.63 7.84
CA PHE A 466 3.50 -10.82 8.37
C PHE A 466 3.26 -12.12 9.12
N LEU A 467 4.21 -13.05 9.11
CA LEU A 467 4.17 -14.21 9.98
C LEU A 467 5.45 -14.32 10.82
N LEU A 468 6.62 -14.39 10.20
CA LEU A 468 7.87 -14.63 10.92
C LEU A 468 8.19 -13.48 11.92
N HIS A 469 8.05 -12.24 11.49
CA HIS A 469 8.27 -11.06 12.35
C HIS A 469 7.04 -10.74 13.22
N ALA A 470 5.86 -10.65 12.62
CA ALA A 470 4.66 -10.19 13.31
C ALA A 470 4.11 -11.16 14.35
N ASN A 471 4.29 -12.46 14.15
CA ASN A 471 3.71 -13.51 14.97
C ASN A 471 4.71 -14.63 15.26
N PRO A 472 5.76 -14.34 16.04
CA PRO A 472 6.82 -15.31 16.31
C PRO A 472 6.32 -16.59 16.99
N LEU A 473 5.29 -16.51 17.84
CA LEU A 473 4.71 -17.68 18.49
C LEU A 473 4.09 -18.66 17.47
N LEU A 474 3.37 -18.13 16.49
CA LEU A 474 2.78 -18.95 15.44
C LEU A 474 3.85 -19.46 14.46
N ALA A 475 4.84 -18.63 14.13
CA ALA A 475 5.97 -19.00 13.30
C ALA A 475 6.74 -20.18 13.90
N ASP A 476 7.07 -20.12 15.19
CA ASP A 476 7.74 -21.20 15.91
C ASP A 476 6.91 -22.49 15.94
N TRP A 477 5.63 -22.37 16.18
CA TRP A 477 4.72 -23.52 16.19
C TRP A 477 4.63 -24.17 14.81
N ALA A 478 4.46 -23.37 13.76
CA ALA A 478 4.43 -23.86 12.38
C ALA A 478 5.75 -24.57 12.01
N THR A 479 6.89 -23.96 12.36
CA THR A 479 8.21 -24.54 12.11
C THR A 479 8.39 -25.89 12.83
N LYS A 480 7.93 -26.02 14.07
CA LYS A 480 7.94 -27.29 14.79
C LYS A 480 7.06 -28.37 14.15
N LYS A 481 6.00 -27.98 13.43
CA LYS A 481 5.05 -28.91 12.80
C LYS A 481 5.47 -29.32 11.38
N VAL A 482 5.98 -28.39 10.58
CA VAL A 482 6.22 -28.59 9.14
C VAL A 482 7.63 -28.23 8.66
N GLY A 483 8.52 -27.84 9.58
CA GLY A 483 9.86 -27.32 9.23
C GLY A 483 9.84 -25.85 8.87
N ASP A 484 11.01 -25.26 8.67
CA ASP A 484 11.23 -23.83 8.39
C ASP A 484 11.13 -23.47 6.90
N GLY A 485 10.94 -24.42 6.02
CA GLY A 485 10.85 -24.24 4.57
C GLY A 485 9.78 -23.24 4.13
N TRP A 486 8.73 -23.05 4.94
CA TRP A 486 7.65 -22.10 4.65
C TRP A 486 8.13 -20.64 4.56
N ILE A 487 9.27 -20.31 5.18
CA ILE A 487 9.80 -18.95 5.19
C ILE A 487 10.12 -18.46 3.76
N THR A 488 10.56 -19.37 2.91
CA THR A 488 10.87 -19.08 1.49
C THR A 488 9.96 -19.83 0.51
N ASP A 489 9.09 -20.72 1.00
CA ASP A 489 8.10 -21.44 0.21
C ASP A 489 6.81 -21.60 1.04
N LEU A 490 5.98 -20.56 1.03
CA LEU A 490 4.80 -20.50 1.89
C LEU A 490 3.82 -21.68 1.74
N PRO A 491 3.64 -22.30 0.54
CA PRO A 491 2.84 -23.51 0.38
C PRO A 491 3.22 -24.69 1.29
N VAL A 492 4.41 -24.73 1.86
CA VAL A 492 4.81 -25.72 2.88
C VAL A 492 3.86 -25.74 4.07
N LEU A 493 3.21 -24.59 4.39
CA LEU A 493 2.20 -24.51 5.44
C LEU A 493 0.99 -25.42 5.20
N GLU A 494 0.76 -25.90 3.96
CA GLU A 494 -0.32 -26.85 3.67
C GLU A 494 -0.18 -28.14 4.50
N GLY A 495 1.03 -28.51 4.89
CA GLY A 495 1.30 -29.61 5.82
C GLY A 495 0.61 -29.46 7.19
N LEU A 496 0.15 -28.27 7.54
CA LEU A 496 -0.64 -28.05 8.78
C LEU A 496 -2.06 -28.61 8.70
N LYS A 497 -2.60 -28.86 7.51
CA LYS A 497 -3.96 -29.41 7.33
C LYS A 497 -4.18 -30.70 8.12
N LYS A 498 -3.18 -31.57 8.21
CA LYS A 498 -3.25 -32.83 8.95
C LYS A 498 -3.45 -32.66 10.46
N TYR A 499 -3.14 -31.48 11.00
CA TYR A 499 -3.29 -31.18 12.42
C TYR A 499 -4.62 -30.48 12.74
N ALA A 500 -5.40 -30.09 11.74
CA ALA A 500 -6.60 -29.25 11.92
C ALA A 500 -7.68 -29.92 12.80
N THR A 501 -7.69 -31.26 12.89
CA THR A 501 -8.60 -32.03 13.74
C THR A 501 -7.91 -32.65 14.98
N ASP A 502 -6.62 -32.45 15.14
CA ASP A 502 -5.87 -32.93 16.30
C ASP A 502 -6.13 -32.01 17.50
N LYS A 503 -6.67 -32.56 18.57
CA LYS A 503 -7.07 -31.78 19.77
C LYS A 503 -5.91 -31.07 20.45
N LYS A 504 -4.70 -31.67 20.42
CA LYS A 504 -3.51 -31.08 21.03
C LYS A 504 -3.03 -29.90 20.18
N ALA A 505 -2.95 -30.08 18.89
CA ALA A 505 -2.57 -29.02 17.95
C ALA A 505 -3.58 -27.86 17.98
N GLN A 506 -4.88 -28.15 18.04
CA GLN A 506 -5.92 -27.15 18.19
C GLN A 506 -5.74 -26.32 19.46
N LYS A 507 -5.46 -26.98 20.59
CA LYS A 507 -5.21 -26.29 21.85
C LYS A 507 -3.98 -25.42 21.76
N GLU A 508 -2.86 -25.93 21.25
CA GLU A 508 -1.61 -25.18 21.05
C GLU A 508 -1.84 -23.92 20.20
N PHE A 509 -2.55 -24.06 19.09
CA PHE A 509 -2.84 -22.95 18.17
C PHE A 509 -3.73 -21.88 18.83
N MET A 510 -4.78 -22.29 19.54
CA MET A 510 -5.67 -21.37 20.23
C MET A 510 -5.02 -20.71 21.44
N ASP A 511 -4.11 -21.37 22.13
CA ASP A 511 -3.30 -20.78 23.21
C ASP A 511 -2.36 -19.68 22.66
N ILE A 512 -1.80 -19.87 21.46
CA ILE A 512 -1.02 -18.84 20.75
C ILE A 512 -1.92 -17.65 20.40
N LYS A 513 -3.09 -17.91 19.80
CA LYS A 513 -4.05 -16.85 19.48
C LYS A 513 -4.43 -16.07 20.74
N TYR A 514 -4.72 -16.74 21.83
CA TYR A 514 -5.03 -16.11 23.11
C TYR A 514 -3.90 -15.18 23.61
N LYS A 515 -2.65 -15.62 23.56
CA LYS A 515 -1.49 -14.78 23.92
C LYS A 515 -1.40 -13.53 23.07
N ASN A 516 -1.61 -13.65 21.77
CA ASN A 516 -1.64 -12.50 20.85
C ASN A 516 -2.81 -11.56 21.16
N LYS A 517 -3.97 -12.09 21.55
CA LYS A 517 -5.14 -11.30 21.97
C LYS A 517 -4.88 -10.57 23.29
N VAL A 518 -4.20 -11.19 24.23
CA VAL A 518 -3.75 -10.52 25.48
C VAL A 518 -2.84 -9.35 25.15
N ARG A 519 -1.83 -9.55 24.29
CA ARG A 519 -0.93 -8.47 23.84
C ARG A 519 -1.69 -7.30 23.19
N LEU A 520 -2.66 -7.58 22.35
CA LEU A 520 -3.48 -6.52 21.75
C LEU A 520 -4.39 -5.84 22.79
N ALA A 521 -4.96 -6.59 23.73
CA ALA A 521 -5.75 -6.04 24.83
C ALA A 521 -4.95 -5.08 25.71
N GLU A 522 -3.69 -5.41 26.01
CA GLU A 522 -2.77 -4.55 26.74
C GLU A 522 -2.47 -3.27 25.94
N TYR A 523 -2.20 -3.40 24.63
CA TYR A 523 -2.01 -2.26 23.75
C TYR A 523 -3.24 -1.33 23.73
N ILE A 524 -4.44 -1.89 23.63
CA ILE A 524 -5.71 -1.14 23.67
C ILE A 524 -5.88 -0.45 25.03
N LYS A 525 -5.57 -1.13 26.10
CA LYS A 525 -5.64 -0.54 27.45
C LYS A 525 -4.71 0.66 27.59
N GLU A 526 -3.48 0.51 27.13
CA GLU A 526 -2.46 1.58 27.20
C GLU A 526 -2.83 2.79 26.34
N HIS A 527 -3.32 2.56 25.10
CA HIS A 527 -3.54 3.64 24.12
C HIS A 527 -4.96 4.20 24.12
N ASN A 528 -5.96 3.37 24.44
CA ASN A 528 -7.38 3.74 24.42
C ASN A 528 -8.01 3.85 25.82
N GLY A 529 -7.34 3.32 26.83
CA GLY A 529 -7.91 3.25 28.19
C GLY A 529 -9.08 2.29 28.35
N ILE A 530 -9.31 1.41 27.37
CA ILE A 530 -10.46 0.48 27.32
C ILE A 530 -9.98 -0.89 27.76
N ASP A 531 -10.70 -1.48 28.73
CA ASP A 531 -10.52 -2.88 29.10
C ASP A 531 -11.31 -3.77 28.14
N VAL A 532 -10.61 -4.66 27.43
CA VAL A 532 -11.20 -5.65 26.57
C VAL A 532 -10.90 -7.06 27.06
N ASP A 533 -11.86 -7.96 26.94
CA ASP A 533 -11.71 -9.36 27.33
C ASP A 533 -11.03 -10.16 26.20
N PRO A 534 -9.83 -10.71 26.41
CA PRO A 534 -9.18 -11.56 25.40
C PRO A 534 -9.95 -12.82 25.03
N ASN A 535 -10.93 -13.24 25.85
CA ASN A 535 -11.80 -14.37 25.52
C ASN A 535 -12.94 -13.97 24.57
N SER A 536 -13.23 -12.67 24.41
CA SER A 536 -14.23 -12.21 23.46
C SER A 536 -13.78 -12.45 22.02
N ILE A 537 -14.72 -12.48 21.08
CA ILE A 537 -14.38 -12.51 19.65
C ILE A 537 -13.72 -11.19 19.27
N PHE A 538 -12.51 -11.22 18.72
CA PHE A 538 -11.88 -10.04 18.15
C PHE A 538 -12.28 -9.92 16.68
N ASP A 539 -13.29 -9.09 16.43
CA ASP A 539 -13.82 -8.77 15.10
C ASP A 539 -13.14 -7.49 14.60
N VAL A 540 -12.34 -7.59 13.54
CA VAL A 540 -11.38 -6.56 13.18
C VAL A 540 -11.59 -6.04 11.76
N GLN A 541 -11.77 -4.73 11.64
CA GLN A 541 -11.76 -4.00 10.38
C GLN A 541 -10.71 -2.89 10.42
N VAL A 542 -9.54 -3.17 9.88
CA VAL A 542 -8.42 -2.24 9.81
C VAL A 542 -7.98 -2.05 8.37
N LYS A 543 -8.25 -0.88 7.84
CA LYS A 543 -7.98 -0.48 6.46
C LYS A 543 -8.24 1.03 6.30
N ARG A 544 -7.77 1.61 5.20
CA ARG A 544 -8.13 2.97 4.82
C ARG A 544 -9.64 3.17 4.88
N LEU A 545 -10.09 4.30 5.41
CA LEU A 545 -11.52 4.60 5.44
C LEU A 545 -11.98 5.13 4.09
N HIS A 546 -12.90 4.38 3.48
CA HIS A 546 -13.58 4.76 2.26
C HIS A 546 -14.99 4.17 2.27
N GLU A 547 -15.96 4.88 1.71
CA GLU A 547 -17.36 4.44 1.73
C GLU A 547 -17.58 3.05 1.11
N TYR A 548 -16.85 2.71 0.03
CA TYR A 548 -17.01 1.38 -0.61
C TYR A 548 -16.49 0.22 0.26
N LYS A 549 -15.57 0.49 1.22
CA LYS A 549 -15.08 -0.51 2.19
C LYS A 549 -16.08 -0.78 3.30
N ARG A 550 -17.09 0.05 3.40
CA ARG A 550 -18.30 -0.08 4.22
C ARG A 550 -18.07 -0.22 5.73
N GLN A 551 -17.14 0.56 6.27
CA GLN A 551 -17.09 0.73 7.73
C GLN A 551 -18.44 1.19 8.29
N GLN A 552 -19.23 1.92 7.51
CA GLN A 552 -20.59 2.29 7.86
C GLN A 552 -21.49 1.07 8.08
N LEU A 553 -21.43 0.05 7.22
CA LEU A 553 -22.20 -1.19 7.40
C LEU A 553 -21.85 -1.87 8.72
N ASN A 554 -20.58 -1.94 9.05
CA ASN A 554 -20.11 -2.52 10.31
C ASN A 554 -20.66 -1.76 11.52
N ILE A 555 -20.47 -0.44 11.57
CA ILE A 555 -20.92 0.35 12.73
C ILE A 555 -22.45 0.40 12.84
N LEU A 556 -23.20 0.42 11.76
CA LEU A 556 -24.66 0.33 11.78
C LEU A 556 -25.13 -1.03 12.34
N HIS A 557 -24.44 -2.10 11.99
CA HIS A 557 -24.71 -3.41 12.58
C HIS A 557 -24.41 -3.44 14.09
N VAL A 558 -23.31 -2.83 14.53
CA VAL A 558 -22.96 -2.71 15.96
C VAL A 558 -24.07 -1.95 16.70
N MET A 559 -24.61 -0.88 16.13
CA MET A 559 -25.74 -0.13 16.70
C MET A 559 -27.01 -1.00 16.79
N HIS A 560 -27.28 -1.79 15.76
CA HIS A 560 -28.39 -2.75 15.77
C HIS A 560 -28.23 -3.81 16.87
N LEU A 561 -27.05 -4.42 16.96
CA LEU A 561 -26.71 -5.40 17.99
C LEU A 561 -26.83 -4.80 19.40
N TYR A 562 -26.40 -3.56 19.59
CA TYR A 562 -26.58 -2.83 20.84
C TYR A 562 -28.06 -2.66 21.18
N ASN A 563 -28.91 -2.33 20.20
CA ASN A 563 -30.35 -2.24 20.41
C ASN A 563 -30.98 -3.60 20.83
N GLU A 564 -30.51 -4.71 20.24
CA GLU A 564 -30.96 -6.06 20.64
C GLU A 564 -30.53 -6.39 22.08
N LEU A 565 -29.29 -6.09 22.46
CA LEU A 565 -28.77 -6.31 23.81
C LEU A 565 -29.43 -5.41 24.86
N LYS A 566 -29.81 -4.20 24.51
CA LYS A 566 -30.60 -3.33 25.41
C LYS A 566 -31.98 -3.91 25.67
N ALA A 567 -32.61 -4.49 24.66
CA ALA A 567 -33.94 -5.13 24.82
C ALA A 567 -33.85 -6.47 25.57
N ASN A 568 -32.76 -7.22 25.39
CA ASN A 568 -32.53 -8.50 26.06
C ASN A 568 -31.05 -8.67 26.43
N PRO A 569 -30.62 -8.15 27.59
CA PRO A 569 -29.24 -8.27 28.05
C PRO A 569 -28.78 -9.71 28.32
N ASP A 570 -29.71 -10.62 28.50
CA ASP A 570 -29.44 -12.04 28.79
C ASP A 570 -29.44 -12.92 27.54
N MET A 571 -29.63 -12.36 26.36
CA MET A 571 -29.61 -13.16 25.14
C MET A 571 -28.30 -13.97 25.01
N ASP A 572 -28.40 -15.16 24.43
CA ASP A 572 -27.29 -16.09 24.23
C ASP A 572 -26.34 -15.57 23.13
N PHE A 573 -25.34 -14.79 23.54
CA PHE A 573 -24.41 -14.11 22.66
C PHE A 573 -22.98 -14.19 23.23
N GLU A 574 -22.03 -14.68 22.43
CA GLU A 574 -20.61 -14.67 22.78
C GLU A 574 -20.10 -13.23 22.78
N PRO A 575 -19.45 -12.79 23.88
CA PRO A 575 -18.87 -11.45 23.92
C PRO A 575 -17.99 -11.15 22.71
N THR A 576 -18.14 -9.96 22.13
CA THR A 576 -17.43 -9.53 20.94
C THR A 576 -16.82 -8.15 21.12
N THR A 577 -15.58 -8.00 20.75
CA THR A 577 -14.88 -6.72 20.67
C THR A 577 -14.72 -6.34 19.20
N PHE A 578 -15.40 -5.27 18.80
CA PHE A 578 -15.30 -4.71 17.44
C PHE A 578 -14.15 -3.71 17.40
N ILE A 579 -13.13 -4.03 16.61
CA ILE A 579 -11.89 -3.26 16.53
C ILE A 579 -11.80 -2.61 15.15
N PHE A 580 -11.76 -1.29 15.14
CA PHE A 580 -11.55 -0.45 13.95
C PHE A 580 -10.19 0.20 13.96
N GLY A 581 -9.64 0.40 12.78
CA GLY A 581 -8.46 1.22 12.55
C GLY A 581 -8.50 1.75 11.12
N ALA A 582 -8.47 3.06 10.97
CA ALA A 582 -8.63 3.66 9.64
C ALA A 582 -8.12 5.08 9.61
N LYS A 583 -7.44 5.46 8.52
CA LYS A 583 -7.17 6.85 8.19
C LYS A 583 -8.07 7.27 7.03
N ALA A 584 -8.72 8.43 7.17
CA ALA A 584 -9.48 9.06 6.10
C ALA A 584 -8.61 10.11 5.40
N ALA A 585 -8.77 10.28 4.08
CA ALA A 585 -8.14 11.39 3.39
C ALA A 585 -8.59 12.73 4.00
N ALA A 586 -7.68 13.68 4.15
CA ALA A 586 -7.93 14.93 4.88
C ALA A 586 -9.14 15.72 4.36
N GLY A 587 -9.36 15.73 3.04
CA GLY A 587 -10.49 16.39 2.39
C GLY A 587 -11.77 15.55 2.27
N TYR A 588 -11.79 14.31 2.76
CA TYR A 588 -12.91 13.39 2.61
C TYR A 588 -13.88 13.49 3.79
N LYS A 589 -14.80 14.43 3.73
CA LYS A 589 -15.72 14.76 4.83
C LYS A 589 -16.55 13.58 5.32
N THR A 590 -17.18 12.83 4.41
CA THR A 590 -18.01 11.67 4.76
C THR A 590 -17.21 10.58 5.48
N ALA A 591 -15.99 10.32 5.05
CA ALA A 591 -15.09 9.37 5.71
C ALA A 591 -14.70 9.84 7.11
N LYS A 592 -14.37 11.11 7.27
CA LYS A 592 -14.04 11.71 8.59
C LYS A 592 -15.25 11.69 9.53
N LEU A 593 -16.45 11.94 9.02
CA LEU A 593 -17.69 11.85 9.80
C LEU A 593 -18.01 10.40 10.21
N THR A 594 -17.66 9.43 9.39
CA THR A 594 -17.79 8.01 9.75
C THR A 594 -16.86 7.64 10.91
N ILE A 595 -15.64 8.16 10.94
CA ILE A 595 -14.73 8.00 12.11
C ILE A 595 -15.37 8.59 13.37
N LYS A 596 -15.94 9.77 13.26
CA LYS A 596 -16.66 10.40 14.39
C LYS A 596 -17.82 9.54 14.87
N LEU A 597 -18.59 8.96 13.96
CA LEU A 597 -19.68 8.04 14.31
C LEU A 597 -19.18 6.81 15.08
N ILE A 598 -18.12 6.16 14.60
CA ILE A 598 -17.54 4.99 15.27
C ILE A 598 -17.14 5.33 16.70
N ASN A 599 -16.43 6.44 16.89
CA ASN A 599 -16.01 6.87 18.23
C ASN A 599 -17.19 7.26 19.12
N SER A 600 -18.22 7.91 18.56
CA SER A 600 -19.43 8.30 19.30
C SER A 600 -20.25 7.07 19.75
N VAL A 601 -20.36 6.06 18.89
CA VAL A 601 -21.00 4.78 19.23
C VAL A 601 -20.17 4.03 20.29
N ALA A 602 -18.85 4.05 20.17
CA ALA A 602 -17.96 3.46 21.17
C ALA A 602 -18.15 4.08 22.56
N ASP A 603 -18.24 5.41 22.65
CA ASP A 603 -18.46 6.12 23.91
C ASP A 603 -19.78 5.70 24.59
N VAL A 604 -20.85 5.56 23.82
CA VAL A 604 -22.14 5.13 24.37
C VAL A 604 -22.10 3.67 24.82
N ILE A 605 -21.63 2.77 23.97
CA ILE A 605 -21.66 1.33 24.22
C ILE A 605 -20.72 0.92 25.35
N ASN A 606 -19.48 1.39 25.31
CA ASN A 606 -18.45 0.99 26.28
C ASN A 606 -18.76 1.45 27.72
N ASN A 607 -19.57 2.48 27.89
CA ASN A 607 -19.99 3.01 29.19
C ASN A 607 -21.33 2.45 29.68
N ASP A 608 -22.05 1.70 28.85
CA ASP A 608 -23.33 1.11 29.22
C ASP A 608 -23.18 -0.25 29.95
N LYS A 609 -23.33 -0.23 31.27
CA LYS A 609 -23.25 -1.44 32.10
C LYS A 609 -24.44 -2.38 31.91
N SER A 610 -25.56 -1.91 31.36
CA SER A 610 -26.79 -2.70 31.26
C SER A 610 -26.67 -3.86 30.29
N ILE A 611 -25.77 -3.78 29.31
CA ILE A 611 -25.48 -4.87 28.33
C ILE A 611 -24.41 -5.85 28.82
N LYS A 612 -23.99 -5.72 30.09
CA LYS A 612 -23.07 -6.66 30.78
C LYS A 612 -21.73 -6.84 30.07
N GLY A 613 -21.25 -5.83 29.35
CA GLY A 613 -19.98 -5.87 28.64
C GLY A 613 -19.95 -6.84 27.45
N LYS A 614 -21.10 -7.30 26.95
CA LYS A 614 -21.15 -8.27 25.84
C LYS A 614 -20.59 -7.74 24.52
N ILE A 615 -20.60 -6.44 24.32
CA ILE A 615 -19.88 -5.80 23.20
C ILE A 615 -19.03 -4.65 23.69
N LYS A 616 -17.87 -4.49 23.03
CA LYS A 616 -16.97 -3.35 23.14
C LYS A 616 -16.64 -2.86 21.74
N VAL A 617 -16.43 -1.56 21.61
CA VAL A 617 -16.02 -0.93 20.35
C VAL A 617 -14.73 -0.18 20.60
N VAL A 618 -13.74 -0.43 19.76
CA VAL A 618 -12.40 0.19 19.86
C VAL A 618 -12.01 0.78 18.52
N PHE A 619 -11.60 2.03 18.52
CA PHE A 619 -10.95 2.64 17.36
C PHE A 619 -9.46 2.82 17.66
N ILE A 620 -8.61 2.05 16.99
CA ILE A 620 -7.16 2.15 17.13
C ILE A 620 -6.65 3.34 16.33
N GLU A 621 -6.12 4.32 17.05
CA GLU A 621 -5.56 5.54 16.49
C GLU A 621 -4.30 5.28 15.67
N ASN A 622 -4.13 6.04 14.60
CA ASN A 622 -2.93 6.04 13.80
C ASN A 622 -2.53 4.65 13.27
N TYR A 623 -3.49 3.96 12.66
CA TYR A 623 -3.24 2.66 12.04
C TYR A 623 -2.08 2.75 11.02
N ARG A 624 -1.05 1.92 11.23
CA ARG A 624 0.18 1.86 10.46
C ARG A 624 0.79 0.46 10.54
N VAL A 625 1.89 0.21 9.84
CA VAL A 625 2.50 -1.14 9.77
C VAL A 625 2.85 -1.69 11.16
N SER A 626 3.47 -0.89 12.02
CA SER A 626 3.95 -1.36 13.32
C SER A 626 2.82 -1.82 14.26
N ASN A 627 1.66 -1.12 14.31
CA ASN A 627 0.51 -1.62 15.10
C ASN A 627 -0.33 -2.65 14.34
N ALA A 628 -0.32 -2.63 13.03
CA ALA A 628 -0.98 -3.65 12.19
C ALA A 628 -0.45 -5.06 12.49
N GLU A 629 0.83 -5.22 12.69
CA GLU A 629 1.48 -6.50 13.01
C GLU A 629 0.88 -7.13 14.28
N ILE A 630 0.63 -6.34 15.31
CA ILE A 630 0.00 -6.80 16.56
C ILE A 630 -1.47 -7.17 16.31
N ILE A 631 -2.17 -6.39 15.50
CA ILE A 631 -3.60 -6.56 15.21
C ILE A 631 -3.84 -7.82 14.39
N PHE A 632 -3.08 -8.06 13.34
CA PHE A 632 -3.25 -9.25 12.49
C PHE A 632 -3.04 -10.54 13.26
N ALA A 633 -2.06 -10.59 14.14
CA ALA A 633 -1.78 -11.77 14.97
C ALA A 633 -2.91 -12.11 15.96
N ALA A 634 -3.66 -11.10 16.41
CA ALA A 634 -4.69 -11.22 17.45
C ALA A 634 -6.12 -11.42 16.92
N ALA A 635 -6.38 -11.17 15.65
CA ALA A 635 -7.75 -11.19 15.11
C ALA A 635 -8.35 -12.61 15.06
N ASP A 636 -9.63 -12.72 15.41
CA ASP A 636 -10.44 -13.91 15.18
C ASP A 636 -11.20 -13.82 13.87
N VAL A 637 -11.74 -12.64 13.56
CA VAL A 637 -12.56 -12.36 12.38
C VAL A 637 -11.95 -11.21 11.58
N SER A 638 -11.79 -11.46 10.30
CA SER A 638 -11.30 -10.52 9.30
C SER A 638 -12.45 -9.92 8.51
N GLU A 639 -12.75 -8.65 8.75
CA GLU A 639 -13.82 -7.91 8.08
C GLU A 639 -13.38 -7.44 6.69
N GLN A 640 -13.92 -8.10 5.65
CA GLN A 640 -13.61 -7.83 4.24
C GLN A 640 -14.91 -7.58 3.47
N ILE A 641 -15.62 -6.54 3.87
CA ILE A 641 -17.02 -6.28 3.58
C ILE A 641 -17.28 -5.20 2.53
N SER A 642 -16.33 -4.95 1.65
CA SER A 642 -16.50 -4.03 0.51
C SER A 642 -17.74 -4.39 -0.32
N THR A 643 -18.35 -3.39 -0.94
CA THR A 643 -19.38 -3.66 -1.96
C THR A 643 -18.74 -4.48 -3.07
N ALA A 644 -19.35 -5.61 -3.43
CA ALA A 644 -18.83 -6.47 -4.49
C ALA A 644 -18.58 -5.70 -5.77
N SER A 645 -17.52 -5.99 -6.49
CA SER A 645 -16.99 -5.27 -7.65
C SER A 645 -16.28 -3.94 -7.36
N ARG A 646 -15.94 -3.62 -6.11
CA ARG A 646 -15.29 -2.35 -5.76
C ARG A 646 -13.83 -2.47 -5.31
N GLU A 647 -13.52 -3.50 -4.52
CA GLU A 647 -12.15 -3.76 -4.09
C GLU A 647 -11.43 -4.56 -5.17
N ALA A 648 -10.37 -4.02 -5.75
CA ALA A 648 -9.61 -4.70 -6.80
C ALA A 648 -8.99 -6.02 -6.30
N SER A 649 -8.41 -6.02 -5.14
CA SER A 649 -7.83 -7.22 -4.50
C SER A 649 -8.05 -7.21 -2.99
N GLY A 650 -7.53 -6.20 -2.29
CA GLY A 650 -7.21 -6.25 -0.88
C GLY A 650 -5.92 -7.06 -0.64
N THR A 651 -5.23 -6.75 0.44
CA THR A 651 -4.09 -7.52 0.95
C THR A 651 -4.19 -7.78 2.44
N GLY A 652 -4.96 -6.98 3.17
CA GLY A 652 -5.30 -7.21 4.57
C GLY A 652 -5.97 -8.56 4.79
N ASN A 653 -6.86 -8.95 3.89
CA ASN A 653 -7.52 -10.26 3.88
C ASN A 653 -6.51 -11.42 3.90
N MET A 654 -5.42 -11.33 3.15
CA MET A 654 -4.35 -12.35 3.09
C MET A 654 -3.54 -12.40 4.39
N LYS A 655 -3.27 -11.23 5.00
CA LYS A 655 -2.53 -11.13 6.27
C LYS A 655 -3.30 -11.74 7.44
N PHE A 656 -4.61 -11.49 7.51
CA PHE A 656 -5.50 -12.10 8.47
C PHE A 656 -5.60 -13.63 8.28
N MET A 657 -5.79 -14.08 7.05
CA MET A 657 -5.83 -15.50 6.71
C MET A 657 -4.57 -16.21 7.16
N LEU A 658 -3.40 -15.66 6.86
CA LEU A 658 -2.10 -16.21 7.26
C LEU A 658 -1.94 -16.34 8.77
N ASN A 659 -2.51 -15.41 9.53
CA ASN A 659 -2.46 -15.37 10.99
C ASN A 659 -3.62 -16.12 11.68
N GLY A 660 -4.41 -16.88 10.93
CA GLY A 660 -5.48 -17.71 11.50
C GLY A 660 -6.71 -16.91 11.92
N ALA A 661 -7.15 -15.95 11.11
CA ALA A 661 -8.46 -15.32 11.23
C ALA A 661 -9.39 -15.84 10.14
N VAL A 662 -10.68 -15.94 10.46
CA VAL A 662 -11.71 -16.34 9.50
C VAL A 662 -12.19 -15.10 8.75
N THR A 663 -12.32 -15.19 7.43
CA THR A 663 -12.86 -14.10 6.61
C THR A 663 -14.38 -14.01 6.75
N LEU A 664 -14.87 -12.84 7.15
CA LEU A 664 -16.24 -12.39 7.01
C LEU A 664 -16.27 -11.34 5.90
N GLY A 665 -16.87 -11.67 4.78
CA GLY A 665 -16.74 -10.79 3.63
C GLY A 665 -17.74 -11.04 2.50
N THR A 666 -17.60 -10.20 1.49
CA THR A 666 -18.29 -10.32 0.21
C THR A 666 -17.44 -11.06 -0.81
N MET A 667 -18.05 -11.56 -1.87
CA MET A 667 -17.31 -12.17 -2.99
C MET A 667 -16.76 -11.06 -3.90
N ASP A 668 -15.71 -10.42 -3.40
CA ASP A 668 -15.05 -9.27 -4.02
C ASP A 668 -13.52 -9.42 -3.96
N GLY A 669 -12.83 -8.89 -4.95
CA GLY A 669 -11.37 -8.89 -5.00
C GLY A 669 -10.76 -10.27 -4.76
N ALA A 670 -9.72 -10.32 -3.94
CA ALA A 670 -9.04 -11.56 -3.58
C ALA A 670 -9.84 -12.44 -2.60
N ASN A 671 -10.93 -11.95 -2.00
CA ASN A 671 -11.79 -12.80 -1.16
C ASN A 671 -12.31 -14.02 -1.93
N VAL A 672 -12.59 -13.87 -3.21
CA VAL A 672 -13.01 -14.98 -4.10
C VAL A 672 -11.98 -16.11 -4.06
N GLU A 673 -10.71 -15.77 -4.24
CA GLU A 673 -9.61 -16.72 -4.27
C GLU A 673 -9.30 -17.27 -2.86
N ILE A 674 -9.47 -16.48 -1.81
CA ILE A 674 -9.36 -16.94 -0.41
C ILE A 674 -10.38 -18.05 -0.13
N VAL A 675 -11.62 -17.83 -0.53
CA VAL A 675 -12.70 -18.84 -0.36
C VAL A 675 -12.44 -20.09 -1.21
N GLU A 676 -11.91 -19.92 -2.43
CA GLU A 676 -11.49 -21.06 -3.27
C GLU A 676 -10.42 -21.91 -2.56
N GLU A 677 -9.44 -21.29 -1.92
CA GLU A 677 -8.33 -22.00 -1.27
C GLU A 677 -8.74 -22.66 0.06
N VAL A 678 -9.57 -21.99 0.87
CA VAL A 678 -9.88 -22.47 2.22
C VAL A 678 -11.17 -23.27 2.31
N GLY A 679 -12.04 -23.16 1.31
CA GLY A 679 -13.38 -23.75 1.30
C GLY A 679 -14.45 -22.83 1.90
N LYS A 680 -15.66 -22.89 1.35
CA LYS A 680 -16.79 -22.06 1.78
C LYS A 680 -17.20 -22.26 3.24
N GLU A 681 -17.00 -23.45 3.77
CA GLU A 681 -17.26 -23.83 5.15
C GLU A 681 -16.32 -23.17 6.16
N ASN A 682 -15.21 -22.60 5.71
CA ASN A 682 -14.18 -21.96 6.53
C ASN A 682 -14.13 -20.44 6.35
N ALA A 683 -15.20 -19.86 5.79
CA ALA A 683 -15.40 -18.43 5.62
C ALA A 683 -16.90 -18.08 5.80
N PHE A 684 -17.19 -16.83 6.08
CA PHE A 684 -18.56 -16.32 6.21
C PHE A 684 -18.82 -15.31 5.11
N ILE A 685 -19.61 -15.71 4.13
CA ILE A 685 -19.89 -14.89 2.94
C ILE A 685 -21.31 -14.36 2.99
N PHE A 686 -21.49 -13.13 2.57
CA PHE A 686 -22.76 -12.42 2.53
C PHE A 686 -22.81 -11.44 1.34
N GLY A 687 -23.99 -10.85 1.14
CA GLY A 687 -24.21 -9.70 0.27
C GLY A 687 -24.39 -10.03 -1.20
N LEU A 688 -24.62 -8.98 -1.96
CA LEU A 688 -24.76 -9.03 -3.41
C LEU A 688 -23.48 -9.55 -4.07
N SER A 689 -23.63 -10.29 -5.15
CA SER A 689 -22.51 -10.61 -6.05
C SER A 689 -22.10 -9.40 -6.89
N ALA A 690 -20.89 -9.44 -7.47
CA ALA A 690 -20.44 -8.40 -8.40
C ALA A 690 -21.39 -8.21 -9.58
N GLU A 691 -21.96 -9.30 -10.11
CA GLU A 691 -22.90 -9.28 -11.23
C GLU A 691 -24.22 -8.59 -10.85
N GLU A 692 -24.74 -8.86 -9.65
CA GLU A 692 -25.95 -8.21 -9.12
C GLU A 692 -25.73 -6.71 -8.91
N VAL A 693 -24.60 -6.31 -8.34
CA VAL A 693 -24.24 -4.88 -8.17
C VAL A 693 -24.19 -4.20 -9.52
N MET A 694 -23.43 -4.76 -10.46
CA MET A 694 -23.30 -4.19 -11.81
C MET A 694 -24.63 -4.12 -12.55
N LYS A 695 -25.54 -5.08 -12.33
CA LYS A 695 -26.87 -5.05 -12.87
C LYS A 695 -27.71 -3.90 -12.30
N TYR A 696 -27.72 -3.70 -10.99
CA TYR A 696 -28.40 -2.57 -10.37
C TYR A 696 -27.86 -1.21 -10.84
N GLU A 697 -26.56 -1.11 -11.06
CA GLU A 697 -25.94 0.11 -11.58
C GLU A 697 -26.36 0.42 -12.99
N LYS A 698 -26.48 -0.61 -13.83
CA LYS A 698 -26.88 -0.47 -15.24
C LYS A 698 -28.37 -0.25 -15.40
N ASP A 699 -29.18 -1.05 -14.74
CA ASP A 699 -30.63 -1.16 -14.98
C ASP A 699 -31.45 -0.36 -13.96
N GLY A 700 -30.84 0.08 -12.85
CA GLY A 700 -31.56 0.69 -11.74
C GLY A 700 -32.38 -0.34 -10.95
N GLY A 701 -33.44 0.13 -10.29
CA GLY A 701 -34.38 -0.73 -9.57
C GLY A 701 -34.04 -0.96 -8.09
N TYR A 702 -33.01 -0.29 -7.56
CA TYR A 702 -32.73 -0.24 -6.14
C TYR A 702 -33.09 1.12 -5.56
N TYR A 703 -33.94 1.13 -4.54
CA TYR A 703 -34.41 2.31 -3.85
C TYR A 703 -34.18 2.14 -2.34
N PRO A 704 -33.18 2.80 -1.74
CA PRO A 704 -32.86 2.62 -0.32
C PRO A 704 -34.01 3.00 0.62
N MET A 705 -34.86 3.94 0.21
CA MET A 705 -36.05 4.34 0.97
C MET A 705 -37.04 3.17 1.18
N ASP A 706 -37.12 2.22 0.24
CA ASP A 706 -37.99 1.05 0.39
C ASP A 706 -37.52 0.16 1.54
N ILE A 707 -36.19 0.00 1.67
CA ILE A 707 -35.62 -0.74 2.81
C ILE A 707 -35.82 0.01 4.12
N TYR A 708 -35.58 1.33 4.11
CA TYR A 708 -35.82 2.16 5.29
C TYR A 708 -37.26 2.03 5.79
N ASN A 709 -38.23 2.05 4.88
CA ASN A 709 -39.65 1.97 5.24
C ASN A 709 -40.11 0.55 5.65
N SER A 710 -39.52 -0.49 5.05
CA SER A 710 -39.96 -1.88 5.25
C SER A 710 -39.17 -2.66 6.29
N ASN A 711 -37.97 -2.23 6.65
CA ASN A 711 -37.12 -2.93 7.60
C ASN A 711 -36.99 -2.14 8.93
N PRO A 712 -37.70 -2.59 10.00
CA PRO A 712 -37.67 -1.88 11.28
C PRO A 712 -36.29 -1.77 11.92
N LYS A 713 -35.40 -2.74 11.69
CA LYS A 713 -34.03 -2.74 12.21
C LYS A 713 -33.19 -1.64 11.56
N VAL A 714 -33.24 -1.58 10.24
CA VAL A 714 -32.56 -0.54 9.46
C VAL A 714 -33.11 0.83 9.78
N LYS A 715 -34.44 0.96 9.81
CA LYS A 715 -35.11 2.22 10.17
C LYS A 715 -34.63 2.73 11.53
N LYS A 716 -34.60 1.86 12.53
CA LYS A 716 -34.22 2.24 13.90
C LYS A 716 -32.79 2.77 13.96
N VAL A 717 -31.83 2.07 13.35
CA VAL A 717 -30.41 2.51 13.39
C VAL A 717 -30.21 3.79 12.60
N LEU A 718 -30.90 3.97 11.48
CA LEU A 718 -30.81 5.22 10.72
C LEU A 718 -31.45 6.41 11.46
N ASP A 719 -32.61 6.20 12.08
CA ASP A 719 -33.26 7.23 12.91
C ASP A 719 -32.35 7.65 14.09
N GLN A 720 -31.57 6.74 14.66
CA GLN A 720 -30.60 7.01 15.73
C GLN A 720 -29.41 7.90 15.28
N LEU A 721 -29.16 8.03 13.99
CA LEU A 721 -28.18 8.99 13.48
C LEU A 721 -28.65 10.44 13.62
N VAL A 722 -29.98 10.67 13.67
CA VAL A 722 -30.60 11.99 13.62
C VAL A 722 -31.55 12.29 14.80
N ASP A 723 -31.59 11.45 15.80
CA ASP A 723 -32.43 11.65 17.01
C ASP A 723 -31.62 12.15 18.22
N GLY A 724 -30.31 12.20 18.12
CA GLY A 724 -29.41 12.64 19.18
C GLY A 724 -28.83 11.51 20.04
N THR A 725 -29.18 10.25 19.79
CA THR A 725 -28.72 9.10 20.58
C THR A 725 -27.19 8.99 20.67
N TYR A 726 -26.48 9.19 19.57
CA TYR A 726 -25.01 9.07 19.49
C TYR A 726 -24.28 10.40 19.34
N SER A 727 -24.98 11.53 19.55
CA SER A 727 -24.45 12.87 19.30
C SER A 727 -24.70 13.86 20.43
N ASN A 728 -24.93 13.35 21.65
CA ASN A 728 -25.26 14.19 22.82
C ASN A 728 -26.42 15.15 22.56
N GLY A 729 -27.44 14.71 21.80
CA GLY A 729 -28.62 15.50 21.48
C GLY A 729 -28.53 16.36 20.21
N ASP A 730 -27.39 16.45 19.56
CA ASP A 730 -27.22 17.14 18.28
C ASP A 730 -27.78 16.27 17.12
N LYS A 731 -28.96 16.65 16.66
CA LYS A 731 -29.69 15.93 15.60
C LYS A 731 -29.09 16.13 14.19
N GLU A 732 -28.24 17.13 14.05
CA GLU A 732 -27.66 17.47 12.74
C GLU A 732 -26.25 16.86 12.50
N LEU A 733 -25.57 16.42 13.56
CA LEU A 733 -24.19 15.95 13.48
C LEU A 733 -23.98 14.87 12.41
N PHE A 734 -24.85 13.87 12.34
CA PHE A 734 -24.76 12.75 11.41
C PHE A 734 -25.82 12.82 10.30
N ARG A 735 -26.41 13.98 10.08
CA ARG A 735 -27.45 14.19 9.04
C ARG A 735 -26.96 13.81 7.65
N ASP A 736 -25.75 14.21 7.30
CA ASP A 736 -25.17 13.90 5.99
C ASP A 736 -25.03 12.39 5.75
N LEU A 737 -24.69 11.61 6.78
CA LEU A 737 -24.64 10.14 6.69
C LEU A 737 -26.05 9.56 6.51
N TYR A 738 -27.00 10.03 7.29
CA TYR A 738 -28.41 9.60 7.17
C TYR A 738 -28.94 9.88 5.76
N ASP A 739 -28.79 11.12 5.27
CA ASP A 739 -29.31 11.50 3.96
C ASP A 739 -28.65 10.69 2.83
N SER A 740 -27.32 10.47 2.90
CA SER A 740 -26.61 9.70 1.88
C SER A 740 -27.09 8.25 1.80
N LEU A 741 -27.38 7.64 2.95
CA LEU A 741 -27.85 6.25 3.02
C LEU A 741 -29.32 6.10 2.61
N VAL A 742 -30.17 7.00 3.08
CA VAL A 742 -31.63 6.92 2.82
C VAL A 742 -31.97 7.34 1.38
N MET A 743 -31.24 8.34 0.83
CA MET A 743 -31.55 8.90 -0.49
C MET A 743 -30.80 8.24 -1.65
N LYS A 744 -29.58 7.77 -1.44
CA LYS A 744 -28.71 7.30 -2.51
C LYS A 744 -28.16 5.90 -2.30
N ASP A 745 -27.60 5.61 -1.17
CA ASP A 745 -26.93 4.35 -0.80
C ASP A 745 -26.13 3.74 -1.97
N VAL A 746 -25.19 4.51 -2.51
CA VAL A 746 -24.41 4.18 -3.72
C VAL A 746 -23.65 2.86 -3.59
N TYR A 747 -23.34 2.46 -2.35
CA TYR A 747 -22.58 1.25 -2.06
C TYR A 747 -23.41 0.08 -1.54
N PHE A 748 -24.74 0.15 -1.68
CA PHE A 748 -25.67 -0.94 -1.31
C PHE A 748 -25.56 -1.38 0.16
N THR A 749 -25.23 -0.46 1.04
CA THR A 749 -25.05 -0.71 2.47
C THR A 749 -26.35 -1.21 3.12
N LEU A 750 -27.49 -0.58 2.81
CA LEU A 750 -28.79 -1.01 3.35
C LEU A 750 -29.28 -2.30 2.70
N LYS A 751 -28.94 -2.52 1.43
CA LYS A 751 -29.32 -3.74 0.70
C LYS A 751 -28.66 -4.98 1.29
N ASP A 752 -27.41 -4.87 1.69
CA ASP A 752 -26.63 -5.97 2.28
C ASP A 752 -26.76 -6.08 3.81
N PHE A 753 -27.49 -5.18 4.47
CA PHE A 753 -27.53 -5.10 5.92
C PHE A 753 -28.02 -6.40 6.60
N ASP A 754 -29.16 -6.94 6.15
CA ASP A 754 -29.72 -8.15 6.76
C ASP A 754 -28.84 -9.38 6.52
N SER A 755 -28.25 -9.52 5.31
CA SER A 755 -27.34 -10.64 5.04
C SER A 755 -26.04 -10.52 5.83
N TYR A 756 -25.55 -9.30 6.05
CA TYR A 756 -24.40 -9.05 6.93
C TYR A 756 -24.72 -9.39 8.40
N ALA A 757 -25.86 -8.94 8.91
CA ALA A 757 -26.31 -9.26 10.27
C ALA A 757 -26.46 -10.77 10.47
N ASP A 758 -26.99 -11.49 9.46
CA ASP A 758 -27.06 -12.95 9.48
C ASP A 758 -25.67 -13.60 9.51
N ALA A 759 -24.73 -13.11 8.69
CA ALA A 759 -23.35 -13.60 8.69
C ALA A 759 -22.69 -13.41 10.06
N GLN A 760 -22.89 -12.26 10.71
CA GLN A 760 -22.42 -12.00 12.07
C GLN A 760 -23.02 -12.98 13.10
N LYS A 761 -24.31 -13.32 12.98
CA LYS A 761 -24.96 -14.35 13.84
C LYS A 761 -24.33 -15.72 13.63
N ARG A 762 -24.03 -16.08 12.37
CA ARG A 762 -23.34 -17.35 12.05
C ARG A 762 -21.92 -17.40 12.65
N VAL A 763 -21.18 -16.30 12.61
CA VAL A 763 -19.87 -16.17 13.28
C VAL A 763 -20.00 -16.40 14.77
N ASN A 764 -20.90 -15.67 15.43
CA ASN A 764 -21.10 -15.77 16.88
C ASN A 764 -21.50 -17.20 17.33
N LYS A 765 -22.36 -17.85 16.55
CA LYS A 765 -22.74 -19.24 16.76
C LYS A 765 -21.57 -20.20 16.55
N ALA A 766 -20.79 -20.03 15.49
CA ALA A 766 -19.67 -20.90 15.18
C ALA A 766 -18.54 -20.80 16.22
N TYR A 767 -18.32 -19.64 16.81
CA TYR A 767 -17.31 -19.45 17.85
C TYR A 767 -17.58 -20.26 19.13
N LYS A 768 -18.84 -20.62 19.41
CA LYS A 768 -19.22 -21.45 20.54
C LYS A 768 -18.68 -22.89 20.43
N ASP A 769 -18.59 -23.41 19.23
CA ASP A 769 -17.97 -24.71 18.96
C ASP A 769 -16.45 -24.51 18.81
N LYS A 770 -15.75 -24.53 19.94
CA LYS A 770 -14.32 -24.22 20.02
C LYS A 770 -13.46 -25.18 19.17
N ALA A 771 -13.85 -26.43 19.03
CA ALA A 771 -13.11 -27.39 18.22
C ALA A 771 -13.26 -27.11 16.71
N ASN A 772 -14.48 -26.82 16.27
CA ASN A 772 -14.73 -26.46 14.89
C ASN A 772 -14.10 -25.09 14.55
N TRP A 773 -14.18 -24.12 15.46
CA TRP A 773 -13.54 -22.82 15.27
C TRP A 773 -12.02 -22.95 15.13
N ALA A 774 -11.37 -23.74 16.03
CA ALA A 774 -9.95 -24.02 15.94
C ALA A 774 -9.56 -24.65 14.59
N LYS A 775 -10.37 -25.61 14.11
CA LYS A 775 -10.20 -26.20 12.79
C LYS A 775 -10.25 -25.16 11.67
N MET A 776 -11.25 -24.27 11.69
CA MET A 776 -11.43 -23.23 10.68
C MET A 776 -10.21 -22.29 10.61
N VAL A 777 -9.76 -21.77 11.76
CA VAL A 777 -8.63 -20.82 11.80
C VAL A 777 -7.30 -21.48 11.43
N MET A 778 -7.09 -22.74 11.82
CA MET A 778 -5.91 -23.50 11.43
C MET A 778 -5.88 -23.76 9.91
N LEU A 779 -7.03 -24.08 9.30
CA LEU A 779 -7.14 -24.27 7.85
C LEU A 779 -6.90 -22.97 7.09
N ASN A 780 -7.32 -21.81 7.61
CA ASN A 780 -7.00 -20.52 7.01
C ASN A 780 -5.49 -20.31 6.91
N THR A 781 -4.75 -20.52 8.00
CA THR A 781 -3.29 -20.45 7.98
C THR A 781 -2.67 -21.47 7.01
N ALA A 782 -3.12 -22.71 7.05
CA ALA A 782 -2.59 -23.79 6.21
C ALA A 782 -2.80 -23.55 4.70
N CYS A 783 -3.89 -22.87 4.33
CA CYS A 783 -4.25 -22.61 2.94
C CYS A 783 -3.73 -21.27 2.39
N ALA A 784 -2.94 -20.52 3.16
CA ALA A 784 -2.48 -19.20 2.78
C ALA A 784 -1.33 -19.20 1.74
N GLY A 785 -0.81 -20.34 1.36
CA GLY A 785 0.41 -20.46 0.52
C GLY A 785 0.34 -19.70 -0.80
N LYS A 786 -0.80 -19.73 -1.49
CA LYS A 786 -1.03 -18.99 -2.74
C LYS A 786 -0.78 -17.47 -2.60
N PHE A 787 -1.03 -16.92 -1.43
CA PHE A 787 -0.99 -15.48 -1.19
C PHE A 787 0.37 -14.96 -0.74
N SER A 788 1.44 -15.73 -0.94
CA SER A 788 2.80 -15.24 -0.84
C SER A 788 3.12 -14.28 -1.99
N SER A 789 3.73 -13.14 -1.67
CA SER A 789 4.28 -12.23 -2.69
C SER A 789 5.43 -12.87 -3.47
N ASP A 790 6.05 -13.92 -2.96
CA ASP A 790 7.06 -14.69 -3.68
C ASP A 790 6.46 -15.35 -4.93
N ARG A 791 5.28 -15.98 -4.81
CA ARG A 791 4.53 -16.50 -5.96
C ARG A 791 4.20 -15.40 -6.95
N THR A 792 3.68 -14.27 -6.46
CA THR A 792 3.31 -13.13 -7.32
C THR A 792 4.52 -12.63 -8.11
N ILE A 793 5.66 -12.44 -7.45
CA ILE A 793 6.89 -11.96 -8.09
C ILE A 793 7.46 -12.97 -9.07
N GLU A 794 7.42 -14.28 -8.77
CA GLU A 794 7.81 -15.31 -9.74
C GLU A 794 6.97 -15.21 -11.03
N GLU A 795 5.66 -15.01 -10.90
CA GLU A 795 4.78 -14.83 -12.06
C GLU A 795 5.11 -13.54 -12.85
N TYR A 796 5.31 -12.41 -12.18
CA TYR A 796 5.76 -11.17 -12.85
C TYR A 796 7.11 -11.35 -13.55
N ALA A 797 8.10 -11.94 -12.87
CA ALA A 797 9.44 -12.11 -13.39
C ALA A 797 9.49 -13.02 -14.61
N GLN A 798 8.73 -14.12 -14.58
CA GLN A 798 8.70 -15.12 -15.65
C GLN A 798 7.82 -14.68 -16.83
N GLU A 799 6.63 -14.15 -16.56
CA GLU A 799 5.61 -13.93 -17.58
C GLU A 799 5.66 -12.53 -18.18
N ILE A 800 6.00 -11.50 -17.40
CA ILE A 800 6.01 -10.09 -17.82
C ILE A 800 7.43 -9.59 -18.06
N TRP A 801 8.28 -9.58 -17.02
CA TRP A 801 9.56 -8.89 -17.08
C TRP A 801 10.66 -9.70 -17.77
N LYS A 802 10.53 -11.02 -17.83
CA LYS A 802 11.55 -11.94 -18.37
C LYS A 802 12.91 -11.72 -17.69
N LEU A 803 12.90 -11.72 -16.35
CA LEU A 803 14.10 -11.56 -15.53
C LEU A 803 14.78 -12.89 -15.28
N GLU A 804 16.10 -12.82 -15.15
CA GLU A 804 16.93 -13.95 -14.72
C GLU A 804 17.41 -13.73 -13.29
N LYS A 805 17.48 -14.82 -12.52
CA LYS A 805 18.03 -14.78 -11.16
C LYS A 805 19.54 -14.59 -11.19
N VAL A 806 20.04 -13.77 -10.30
CA VAL A 806 21.49 -13.51 -10.15
C VAL A 806 21.90 -13.91 -8.73
N GLU A 807 22.71 -14.94 -8.63
CA GLU A 807 23.32 -15.30 -7.36
C GLU A 807 24.47 -14.34 -7.03
N VAL A 808 24.55 -13.96 -5.77
CA VAL A 808 25.58 -13.08 -5.25
C VAL A 808 26.48 -13.83 -4.28
N THR A 809 27.76 -13.82 -4.55
CA THR A 809 28.81 -14.36 -3.67
C THR A 809 29.60 -13.23 -3.03
N LEU A 810 29.97 -13.40 -1.75
CA LEU A 810 30.81 -12.46 -1.02
C LEU A 810 32.28 -12.76 -1.18
#